data_92f9f47a322727b1bde975b7e9d016bb
#
_entry.id   92f9f47a322727b1bde975b7e9d016bb
#
_cell.length_a   1.000
_cell.length_b   1.000
_cell.length_c   1.000
_cell.angle_alpha   90.00
_cell.angle_beta   90.00
_cell.angle_gamma   90.00
#
_symmetry.space_group_name_H-M   'P 1'
#
loop_
_entity.id
_entity.type
_entity.pdbx_description
1 polymer ?
#
loop_
_entity_poly.entity_id
_entity_poly.type
_entity_poly.pdbx_seq_one_letter_code
_entity_poly.pdbx_strand_id
1 'polypeptide(L)'
;MAEELTPMMKQFRDIKTQYPDAMLLFRCGDFYETYAEDAIKASKILNITLTHRSNGAGNTVQALEMAGFPFHALDTYLPKLVRAGLRVAICDQLEDPKLAKKLVKRGVTELVTPGVSYSDTTLTQKENNWVACLHFDKHIIGVAFLDISTGEFLAGQGDSDAIDKLLTNFAPKEVLYLRGRKNDVESLFGSKYFTFELEDWMLVESTARERLQKLWGVSSLKGFGLEKMPAGVTAAGGILMYLDMTQHLQTGHIQHLSRIEEDRFVWLDKFTIRNLELIKGQSDDSATLYDVIDRTITPMGGRMLHRWMAFPLKEVRPIRNRQTVVEHLFKNPEAREALREALNQMGDLERIVSKVSTGRIGPREMVQLGRALRAVTPVKRICEEARDNSYLSLLGEQLDPCTEMRTRIEREIVPDPPLAQGRPNIIARGVDTELDELRAIQSDGKDYLLQIQQREIERTGIQSLKIGYNNVFGYYLEVRNTYKEQVPAEWIRKQTLVNAERYITEELKTYEQKITTAEERIQIIENRLYQELMLALCEWVPQMQLDANVLAQLDCLLSFATVAAEHRYVCPDINDSLVIDIRQGRHPVIEQQLPPGEQYIANDVLLDNNGQQIIIITGPNMAGKSALLRQTALIVLLAQMGSFVPAESASIGIVDKIFTRVGASDNISLGESTFMVEMNEAASILNNLSERSLVLFDELGRGTSTYDGISIAWAIVEYIHENKGHAKTLFATHYHELNEMEKTFDRIRNYNVSVREVNGKVIFLRKLVRGGSEHSFGIHVAKLAGMPASIVERANHILADLERAAKNGDIAKPTQQIGETREGMQLSFFQLDDPVLEQIRDEVKSLDINNLTPLEALNKLSEIKRLVGGK
;
A
#
# COMPACT_ATOMS: atom_id res chain seq x y z
N MET A 1 16.72 6.10 -48.39
CA MET A 1 16.97 4.65 -48.54
C MET A 1 16.43 4.00 -47.27
N ALA A 2 15.47 3.08 -47.41
CA ALA A 2 14.92 2.38 -46.26
C ALA A 2 16.02 1.47 -45.69
N GLU A 3 16.33 1.63 -44.40
CA GLU A 3 17.28 0.78 -43.68
C GLU A 3 16.80 -0.67 -43.73
N GLU A 4 17.59 -1.56 -44.28
CA GLU A 4 17.30 -3.02 -44.22
C GLU A 4 17.61 -3.53 -42.82
N LEU A 5 16.58 -3.48 -41.96
CA LEU A 5 16.62 -4.10 -40.63
C LEU A 5 16.69 -5.62 -40.76
N THR A 6 17.41 -6.27 -39.86
CA THR A 6 17.36 -7.73 -39.79
C THR A 6 15.90 -8.18 -39.53
N PRO A 7 15.48 -9.35 -40.01
CA PRO A 7 14.10 -9.83 -39.82
C PRO A 7 13.61 -9.83 -38.37
N MET A 8 14.50 -10.10 -37.41
CA MET A 8 14.23 -10.07 -35.98
C MET A 8 14.00 -8.64 -35.47
N MET A 9 14.82 -7.67 -35.90
CA MET A 9 14.66 -6.27 -35.52
C MET A 9 13.43 -5.61 -36.17
N LYS A 10 13.04 -6.11 -37.34
CA LYS A 10 11.76 -5.72 -37.94
C LYS A 10 10.59 -6.18 -37.06
N GLN A 11 10.60 -7.44 -36.61
CA GLN A 11 9.60 -7.99 -35.69
C GLN A 11 9.57 -7.21 -34.35
N PHE A 12 10.73 -6.88 -33.79
CA PHE A 12 10.83 -6.03 -32.59
C PHE A 12 10.16 -4.68 -32.80
N ARG A 13 10.50 -3.97 -33.88
CA ARG A 13 9.94 -2.65 -34.19
C ARG A 13 8.43 -2.70 -34.41
N ASP A 14 7.95 -3.70 -35.15
CA ASP A 14 6.53 -3.86 -35.42
C ASP A 14 5.73 -4.06 -34.11
N ILE A 15 6.26 -4.84 -33.17
CA ILE A 15 5.66 -5.04 -31.84
C ILE A 15 5.79 -3.76 -30.99
N LYS A 16 6.96 -3.11 -30.96
CA LYS A 16 7.16 -1.87 -30.19
C LYS A 16 6.23 -0.75 -30.64
N THR A 17 5.92 -0.68 -31.95
CA THR A 17 4.96 0.29 -32.48
C THR A 17 3.53 0.07 -31.96
N GLN A 18 3.16 -1.17 -31.60
CA GLN A 18 1.86 -1.48 -30.99
C GLN A 18 1.82 -1.10 -29.50
N TYR A 19 2.98 -1.07 -28.82
CA TYR A 19 3.12 -0.76 -27.39
C TYR A 19 4.14 0.36 -27.17
N PRO A 20 3.91 1.58 -27.69
CA PRO A 20 4.90 2.66 -27.67
C PRO A 20 5.28 3.08 -26.25
N ASP A 21 4.31 3.07 -25.33
CA ASP A 21 4.46 3.52 -23.95
C ASP A 21 5.01 2.45 -22.99
N ALA A 22 5.15 1.20 -23.45
CA ALA A 22 5.65 0.10 -22.64
C ALA A 22 7.11 -0.23 -22.98
N MET A 23 7.89 -0.56 -21.96
CA MET A 23 9.21 -1.17 -22.15
C MET A 23 9.01 -2.58 -22.70
N LEU A 24 9.59 -2.87 -23.87
CA LEU A 24 9.45 -4.18 -24.50
C LEU A 24 10.59 -5.12 -24.09
N LEU A 25 10.27 -6.16 -23.34
CA LEU A 25 11.16 -7.28 -23.05
C LEU A 25 10.98 -8.34 -24.12
N PHE A 26 11.89 -8.39 -25.06
CA PHE A 26 11.80 -9.21 -26.26
C PHE A 26 12.62 -10.48 -26.13
N ARG A 27 11.97 -11.66 -26.19
CA ARG A 27 12.62 -12.95 -26.02
C ARG A 27 13.54 -13.31 -27.19
N CYS A 28 14.85 -13.40 -26.91
CA CYS A 28 15.88 -13.82 -27.85
C CYS A 28 16.61 -15.04 -27.31
N GLY A 29 16.22 -16.24 -27.74
CA GLY A 29 16.77 -17.48 -27.16
C GLY A 29 16.58 -17.54 -25.65
N ASP A 30 17.67 -17.60 -24.90
CA ASP A 30 17.66 -17.70 -23.44
C ASP A 30 17.65 -16.34 -22.71
N PHE A 31 17.48 -15.23 -23.44
CA PHE A 31 17.48 -13.87 -22.86
C PHE A 31 16.21 -13.11 -23.19
N TYR A 32 15.80 -12.23 -22.27
CA TYR A 32 14.99 -11.06 -22.61
C TYR A 32 15.92 -9.90 -22.91
N GLU A 33 15.76 -9.32 -24.10
CA GLU A 33 16.52 -8.19 -24.58
C GLU A 33 15.62 -6.99 -24.78
N THR A 34 16.12 -5.81 -24.49
CA THR A 34 15.46 -4.54 -24.75
C THR A 34 16.44 -3.62 -25.47
N TYR A 35 15.93 -2.66 -26.28
CA TYR A 35 16.75 -1.89 -27.19
C TYR A 35 16.46 -0.40 -27.12
N ALA A 36 17.39 0.43 -27.65
CA ALA A 36 17.30 1.88 -27.70
C ALA A 36 17.05 2.53 -26.34
N GLU A 37 16.11 3.45 -26.24
CA GLU A 37 15.76 4.15 -25.00
C GLU A 37 15.33 3.20 -23.87
N ASP A 38 14.62 2.12 -24.19
CA ASP A 38 14.22 1.11 -23.22
C ASP A 38 15.46 0.44 -22.60
N ALA A 39 16.51 0.17 -23.39
CA ALA A 39 17.75 -0.41 -22.91
C ALA A 39 18.49 0.52 -21.93
N ILE A 40 18.54 1.82 -22.24
CA ILE A 40 19.15 2.82 -21.37
C ILE A 40 18.42 2.91 -20.03
N LYS A 41 17.07 2.93 -20.07
CA LYS A 41 16.23 2.94 -18.86
C LYS A 41 16.40 1.66 -18.04
N ALA A 42 16.33 0.50 -18.71
CA ALA A 42 16.50 -0.80 -18.07
C ALA A 42 17.87 -0.94 -17.41
N SER A 43 18.96 -0.56 -18.11
CA SER A 43 20.32 -0.60 -17.56
C SER A 43 20.46 0.20 -16.26
N LYS A 44 19.86 1.40 -16.20
CA LYS A 44 19.90 2.28 -15.01
C LYS A 44 19.10 1.69 -13.85
N ILE A 45 17.87 1.23 -14.11
CA ILE A 45 16.97 0.74 -13.04
C ILE A 45 17.43 -0.62 -12.52
N LEU A 46 17.84 -1.51 -13.41
CA LEU A 46 18.21 -2.88 -13.06
C LEU A 46 19.67 -3.02 -12.64
N ASN A 47 20.48 -1.98 -12.87
CA ASN A 47 21.94 -2.00 -12.68
C ASN A 47 22.62 -3.15 -13.47
N ILE A 48 22.22 -3.30 -14.76
CA ILE A 48 22.79 -4.27 -15.70
C ILE A 48 23.59 -3.56 -16.79
N THR A 49 24.52 -4.28 -17.42
CA THR A 49 25.41 -3.73 -18.44
C THR A 49 24.64 -3.27 -19.67
N LEU A 50 24.85 -2.03 -20.07
CA LEU A 50 24.42 -1.51 -21.37
C LEU A 50 25.45 -1.93 -22.44
N THR A 51 24.97 -2.65 -23.44
CA THR A 51 25.78 -3.12 -24.57
C THR A 51 25.22 -2.55 -25.86
N HIS A 52 25.86 -2.90 -26.99
CA HIS A 52 25.43 -2.45 -28.31
C HIS A 52 25.25 -3.67 -29.21
N ARG A 53 24.18 -3.66 -29.99
CA ARG A 53 23.92 -4.67 -31.02
C ARG A 53 24.13 -4.04 -32.41
N SER A 54 24.89 -4.74 -33.26
CA SER A 54 25.06 -4.34 -34.65
C SER A 54 23.79 -4.59 -35.44
N ASN A 55 23.23 -3.56 -36.08
CA ASN A 55 21.99 -3.64 -36.82
C ASN A 55 22.27 -3.37 -38.32
N GLY A 56 22.37 -4.43 -39.13
CA GLY A 56 22.53 -4.32 -40.58
C GLY A 56 23.45 -5.38 -41.20
N ALA A 57 23.13 -5.74 -42.47
CA ALA A 57 24.00 -6.53 -43.34
C ALA A 57 24.70 -5.54 -44.31
N GLY A 58 25.92 -5.08 -43.98
CA GLY A 58 26.69 -4.16 -44.84
C GLY A 58 27.54 -3.15 -44.08
N ASN A 59 28.25 -2.28 -44.81
CA ASN A 59 29.23 -1.33 -44.27
C ASN A 59 28.67 -0.13 -43.46
N THR A 60 27.40 -0.04 -43.22
CA THR A 60 26.74 0.98 -42.37
C THR A 60 26.12 0.30 -41.14
N VAL A 61 26.95 -0.02 -40.16
CA VAL A 61 26.52 -0.61 -38.90
C VAL A 61 26.15 0.51 -37.95
N GLN A 62 24.85 0.78 -37.76
CA GLN A 62 24.40 1.55 -36.62
C GLN A 62 24.37 0.62 -35.36
N ALA A 63 25.16 1.00 -34.36
CA ALA A 63 25.13 0.34 -33.07
C ALA A 63 23.87 0.79 -32.33
N LEU A 64 22.97 -0.17 -32.02
CA LEU A 64 21.77 0.10 -31.23
C LEU A 64 22.05 -0.33 -29.79
N GLU A 65 21.76 0.54 -28.83
CA GLU A 65 21.87 0.23 -27.41
C GLU A 65 21.00 -0.98 -27.08
N MET A 66 21.56 -1.89 -26.28
CA MET A 66 20.92 -3.12 -25.86
C MET A 66 21.24 -3.40 -24.39
N ALA A 67 20.21 -3.80 -23.65
CA ALA A 67 20.35 -4.39 -22.33
C ALA A 67 19.53 -5.67 -22.29
N GLY A 68 19.97 -6.66 -21.49
CA GLY A 68 19.25 -7.92 -21.41
C GLY A 68 19.67 -8.73 -20.19
N PHE A 69 18.81 -9.68 -19.85
CA PHE A 69 19.02 -10.62 -18.76
C PHE A 69 18.46 -12.01 -19.12
N PRO A 70 18.97 -13.10 -18.49
CA PRO A 70 18.48 -14.43 -18.75
C PRO A 70 16.97 -14.57 -18.48
N PHE A 71 16.24 -15.26 -19.34
CA PHE A 71 14.78 -15.36 -19.25
C PHE A 71 14.27 -15.93 -17.92
N HIS A 72 15.00 -16.85 -17.32
CA HIS A 72 14.67 -17.43 -16.02
C HIS A 72 14.83 -16.43 -14.84
N ALA A 73 15.44 -15.28 -15.09
CA ALA A 73 15.59 -14.22 -14.10
C ALA A 73 14.48 -13.13 -14.20
N LEU A 74 13.45 -13.37 -15.02
CA LEU A 74 12.32 -12.43 -15.19
C LEU A 74 11.71 -12.04 -13.85
N ASP A 75 11.45 -12.99 -12.98
CA ASP A 75 10.86 -12.77 -11.64
C ASP A 75 11.74 -11.91 -10.71
N THR A 76 13.02 -11.79 -11.01
CA THR A 76 13.96 -10.94 -10.26
C THR A 76 13.99 -9.50 -10.78
N TYR A 77 13.89 -9.32 -12.09
CA TYR A 77 14.08 -8.03 -12.75
C TYR A 77 12.77 -7.28 -13.05
N LEU A 78 11.71 -8.00 -13.43
CA LEU A 78 10.39 -7.42 -13.72
C LEU A 78 9.85 -6.57 -12.54
N PRO A 79 9.90 -7.02 -11.28
CA PRO A 79 9.40 -6.23 -10.15
C PRO A 79 10.10 -4.88 -10.00
N LYS A 80 11.40 -4.80 -10.31
CA LYS A 80 12.17 -3.56 -10.21
C LYS A 80 11.70 -2.53 -11.24
N LEU A 81 11.40 -2.99 -12.46
CA LEU A 81 10.89 -2.15 -13.54
C LEU A 81 9.50 -1.61 -13.22
N VAL A 82 8.61 -2.51 -12.77
CA VAL A 82 7.21 -2.17 -12.44
C VAL A 82 7.14 -1.22 -11.24
N ARG A 83 7.94 -1.46 -10.18
CA ARG A 83 8.05 -0.55 -9.03
C ARG A 83 8.62 0.81 -9.37
N ALA A 84 9.43 0.91 -10.41
CA ALA A 84 9.89 2.18 -10.95
C ALA A 84 8.81 2.91 -11.80
N GLY A 85 7.58 2.38 -11.85
CA GLY A 85 6.46 2.98 -12.57
C GLY A 85 6.41 2.65 -14.05
N LEU A 86 7.20 1.69 -14.52
CA LEU A 86 7.21 1.34 -15.94
C LEU A 86 6.13 0.31 -16.26
N ARG A 87 5.51 0.48 -17.41
CA ARG A 87 4.70 -0.54 -18.08
C ARG A 87 5.62 -1.45 -18.88
N VAL A 88 5.51 -2.75 -18.71
CA VAL A 88 6.45 -3.73 -19.29
C VAL A 88 5.70 -4.74 -20.13
N ALA A 89 5.94 -4.73 -21.43
CA ALA A 89 5.40 -5.71 -22.37
C ALA A 89 6.33 -6.92 -22.46
N ILE A 90 5.86 -8.07 -22.02
CA ILE A 90 6.58 -9.35 -22.10
C ILE A 90 6.26 -9.98 -23.44
N CYS A 91 7.29 -10.10 -24.28
CA CYS A 91 7.17 -10.66 -25.63
C CYS A 91 7.88 -12.01 -25.70
N ASP A 92 7.10 -13.08 -25.78
CA ASP A 92 7.60 -14.45 -25.84
C ASP A 92 7.51 -15.05 -27.24
N GLN A 93 8.17 -16.20 -27.36
CA GLN A 93 8.11 -17.06 -28.57
C GLN A 93 6.79 -17.82 -28.56
N LEU A 94 5.98 -17.67 -29.61
CA LEU A 94 4.67 -18.28 -29.75
C LEU A 94 4.72 -19.70 -30.36
N GLU A 95 5.89 -20.14 -30.80
CA GLU A 95 6.11 -21.44 -31.41
C GLU A 95 7.46 -22.02 -30.95
N ASP A 96 7.57 -23.37 -30.97
CA ASP A 96 8.82 -24.02 -30.59
C ASP A 96 9.93 -23.68 -31.62
N PRO A 97 11.07 -23.11 -31.16
CA PRO A 97 12.20 -22.80 -32.04
C PRO A 97 12.70 -24.01 -32.84
N LYS A 98 12.56 -25.24 -32.32
CA LYS A 98 13.00 -26.48 -32.99
C LYS A 98 12.11 -26.85 -34.19
N LEU A 99 10.86 -26.44 -34.18
CA LEU A 99 9.85 -26.73 -35.22
C LEU A 99 9.74 -25.59 -36.23
N ALA A 100 10.27 -24.41 -35.93
CA ALA A 100 10.17 -23.23 -36.79
C ALA A 100 11.04 -23.37 -38.05
N LYS A 101 10.42 -23.39 -39.23
CA LYS A 101 11.10 -23.45 -40.54
C LYS A 101 11.66 -22.07 -40.97
N LYS A 102 11.28 -21.00 -40.30
CA LYS A 102 11.65 -19.60 -40.53
C LYS A 102 11.97 -18.90 -39.19
N LEU A 103 12.01 -17.59 -39.19
CA LEU A 103 12.14 -16.82 -37.95
C LEU A 103 11.00 -17.16 -36.98
N VAL A 104 11.34 -17.51 -35.74
CA VAL A 104 10.35 -17.83 -34.68
C VAL A 104 9.40 -16.66 -34.50
N LYS A 105 8.11 -16.97 -34.54
CA LYS A 105 7.05 -15.97 -34.31
C LYS A 105 7.02 -15.59 -32.83
N ARG A 106 6.93 -14.30 -32.56
CA ARG A 106 6.85 -13.72 -31.22
C ARG A 106 5.63 -12.83 -31.10
N GLY A 107 5.12 -12.70 -29.89
CA GLY A 107 4.01 -11.79 -29.56
C GLY A 107 4.04 -11.42 -28.09
N VAL A 108 3.37 -10.30 -27.78
CA VAL A 108 3.18 -9.90 -26.39
C VAL A 108 2.19 -10.85 -25.72
N THR A 109 2.65 -11.55 -24.70
CA THR A 109 1.85 -12.49 -23.91
C THR A 109 1.22 -11.81 -22.71
N GLU A 110 1.84 -10.75 -22.21
CA GLU A 110 1.35 -9.99 -21.06
C GLU A 110 1.92 -8.58 -21.08
N LEU A 111 1.11 -7.59 -20.69
CA LEU A 111 1.55 -6.23 -20.41
C LEU A 111 1.39 -5.97 -18.91
N VAL A 112 2.47 -6.06 -18.16
CA VAL A 112 2.49 -5.82 -16.72
C VAL A 112 2.62 -4.33 -16.44
N THR A 113 1.75 -3.81 -15.57
CA THR A 113 1.74 -2.40 -15.18
C THR A 113 1.78 -2.26 -13.66
N PRO A 114 2.04 -1.07 -13.09
CA PRO A 114 2.01 -0.88 -11.64
C PRO A 114 0.69 -1.30 -10.99
N GLY A 115 -0.46 -1.08 -11.65
CA GLY A 115 -1.78 -1.42 -11.16
C GLY A 115 -2.27 -2.82 -11.54
N VAL A 116 -1.65 -3.47 -12.53
CA VAL A 116 -2.12 -4.75 -13.08
C VAL A 116 -0.98 -5.76 -13.11
N SER A 117 -0.97 -6.68 -12.13
CA SER A 117 0.01 -7.75 -12.00
C SER A 117 -0.56 -8.93 -11.22
N TYR A 118 -0.21 -10.16 -11.63
CA TYR A 118 -0.49 -11.40 -10.89
C TYR A 118 0.75 -11.97 -10.19
N SER A 119 1.93 -11.44 -10.47
CA SER A 119 3.18 -12.02 -9.96
C SER A 119 3.39 -11.66 -8.48
N ASP A 120 3.50 -12.68 -7.62
CA ASP A 120 3.75 -12.49 -6.19
C ASP A 120 5.07 -11.75 -5.91
N THR A 121 6.02 -11.78 -6.85
CA THR A 121 7.29 -11.07 -6.72
C THR A 121 7.14 -9.56 -6.92
N THR A 122 6.13 -9.13 -7.70
CA THR A 122 5.79 -7.71 -7.91
C THR A 122 4.89 -7.17 -6.82
N LEU A 123 4.03 -8.00 -6.25
CA LEU A 123 3.00 -7.63 -5.28
C LEU A 123 3.56 -7.57 -3.85
N THR A 124 3.06 -6.64 -3.05
CA THR A 124 3.24 -6.64 -1.59
C THR A 124 2.22 -7.61 -0.99
N GLN A 125 2.64 -8.45 -0.04
CA GLN A 125 1.79 -9.53 0.45
C GLN A 125 0.54 -9.03 1.17
N LYS A 126 0.71 -8.12 2.15
CA LYS A 126 -0.37 -7.59 2.99
C LYS A 126 -1.04 -6.32 2.45
N GLU A 127 -0.73 -5.91 1.21
CA GLU A 127 -1.35 -4.75 0.55
C GLU A 127 -2.10 -5.19 -0.71
N ASN A 128 -3.19 -4.50 -1.01
CA ASN A 128 -3.88 -4.61 -2.29
C ASN A 128 -3.09 -3.88 -3.40
N ASN A 129 -3.23 -4.36 -4.63
CA ASN A 129 -2.63 -3.74 -5.81
C ASN A 129 -3.72 -3.09 -6.68
N TRP A 130 -4.23 -1.96 -6.24
CA TRP A 130 -5.32 -1.29 -6.91
C TRP A 130 -4.91 -0.60 -8.20
N VAL A 131 -5.65 -0.84 -9.28
CA VAL A 131 -5.79 0.07 -10.39
C VAL A 131 -7.09 0.84 -10.21
N ALA A 132 -7.04 2.16 -10.37
CA ALA A 132 -8.22 3.02 -10.32
C ALA A 132 -8.53 3.60 -11.69
N CYS A 133 -9.81 3.86 -11.99
CA CYS A 133 -10.23 4.60 -13.17
C CYS A 133 -11.13 5.76 -12.76
N LEU A 134 -10.89 6.94 -13.33
CA LEU A 134 -11.65 8.15 -13.12
C LEU A 134 -12.44 8.52 -14.37
N HIS A 135 -13.72 8.82 -14.19
CA HIS A 135 -14.59 9.35 -15.23
C HIS A 135 -15.24 10.65 -14.78
N PHE A 136 -15.01 11.73 -15.52
CA PHE A 136 -15.51 13.07 -15.21
C PHE A 136 -16.81 13.32 -15.96
N ASP A 137 -17.94 13.43 -15.24
CA ASP A 137 -19.26 13.80 -15.79
C ASP A 137 -19.76 15.07 -15.08
N LYS A 138 -19.57 16.23 -15.73
CA LYS A 138 -19.94 17.57 -15.23
C LYS A 138 -19.38 17.85 -13.83
N HIS A 139 -20.22 17.73 -12.80
CA HIS A 139 -19.85 17.97 -11.37
C HIS A 139 -19.66 16.67 -10.59
N ILE A 140 -19.90 15.52 -11.21
CA ILE A 140 -19.76 14.22 -10.57
C ILE A 140 -18.57 13.50 -11.19
N ILE A 141 -17.73 12.93 -10.33
CA ILE A 141 -16.62 12.10 -10.75
C ILE A 141 -16.95 10.66 -10.37
N GLY A 142 -16.96 9.77 -11.36
CA GLY A 142 -17.04 8.33 -11.14
C GLY A 142 -15.66 7.77 -10.87
N VAL A 143 -15.55 6.83 -9.95
CA VAL A 143 -14.32 6.09 -9.68
C VAL A 143 -14.60 4.60 -9.58
N ALA A 144 -13.69 3.80 -10.08
CA ALA A 144 -13.68 2.37 -9.82
C ALA A 144 -12.28 1.93 -9.42
N PHE A 145 -12.21 0.90 -8.59
CA PHE A 145 -10.97 0.28 -8.11
C PHE A 145 -11.04 -1.22 -8.37
N LEU A 146 -9.98 -1.78 -8.94
CA LEU A 146 -9.84 -3.22 -9.13
C LEU A 146 -8.47 -3.67 -8.62
N ASP A 147 -8.46 -4.71 -7.80
CA ASP A 147 -7.27 -5.50 -7.55
C ASP A 147 -7.40 -6.82 -8.33
N ILE A 148 -6.70 -6.90 -9.46
CA ILE A 148 -6.76 -8.06 -10.34
C ILE A 148 -6.18 -9.32 -9.67
N SER A 149 -5.30 -9.17 -8.69
CA SER A 149 -4.68 -10.30 -7.99
C SER A 149 -5.64 -11.00 -7.03
N THR A 150 -6.70 -10.31 -6.57
CA THR A 150 -7.71 -10.84 -5.66
C THR A 150 -9.09 -10.97 -6.31
N GLY A 151 -9.35 -10.20 -7.37
CA GLY A 151 -10.65 -10.10 -8.02
C GLY A 151 -11.60 -9.12 -7.32
N GLU A 152 -11.13 -8.36 -6.33
CA GLU A 152 -11.94 -7.36 -5.64
C GLU A 152 -12.17 -6.16 -6.55
N PHE A 153 -13.45 -5.86 -6.83
CA PHE A 153 -13.86 -4.80 -7.74
C PHE A 153 -14.89 -3.89 -7.08
N LEU A 154 -14.59 -2.59 -7.01
CA LEU A 154 -15.37 -1.59 -6.31
C LEU A 154 -15.68 -0.41 -7.22
N ALA A 155 -16.86 0.22 -7.08
CA ALA A 155 -17.18 1.46 -7.77
C ALA A 155 -17.91 2.46 -6.87
N GLY A 156 -17.63 3.73 -7.12
CA GLY A 156 -18.21 4.86 -6.43
C GLY A 156 -18.40 6.05 -7.35
N GLN A 157 -19.12 7.07 -6.90
CA GLN A 157 -19.17 8.38 -7.55
C GLN A 157 -19.45 9.45 -6.51
N GLY A 158 -18.92 10.64 -6.71
CA GLY A 158 -19.09 11.76 -5.81
C GLY A 158 -18.50 13.03 -6.37
N ASP A 159 -18.36 14.04 -5.53
CA ASP A 159 -17.62 15.25 -5.84
C ASP A 159 -16.09 15.01 -5.75
N SER A 160 -15.31 16.05 -6.02
CA SER A 160 -13.85 15.97 -6.00
C SER A 160 -13.30 15.55 -4.64
N ASP A 161 -13.90 16.03 -3.54
CA ASP A 161 -13.44 15.77 -2.18
C ASP A 161 -13.69 14.32 -1.77
N ALA A 162 -14.87 13.79 -2.11
CA ALA A 162 -15.19 12.38 -1.90
C ALA A 162 -14.24 11.46 -2.69
N ILE A 163 -13.93 11.81 -3.93
CA ILE A 163 -13.02 11.00 -4.75
C ILE A 163 -11.56 11.11 -4.29
N ASP A 164 -11.08 12.30 -3.89
CA ASP A 164 -9.72 12.45 -3.32
C ASP A 164 -9.54 11.59 -2.06
N LYS A 165 -10.56 11.54 -1.22
CA LYS A 165 -10.61 10.65 -0.06
C LYS A 165 -10.49 9.17 -0.47
N LEU A 166 -11.30 8.71 -1.42
CA LEU A 166 -11.25 7.32 -1.89
C LEU A 166 -9.89 6.98 -2.49
N LEU A 167 -9.34 7.85 -3.34
CA LEU A 167 -8.00 7.67 -3.90
C LEU A 167 -6.91 7.61 -2.81
N THR A 168 -7.06 8.41 -1.75
CA THR A 168 -6.12 8.40 -0.64
C THR A 168 -6.22 7.12 0.18
N ASN A 169 -7.44 6.64 0.47
CA ASN A 169 -7.68 5.46 1.30
C ASN A 169 -7.32 4.16 0.59
N PHE A 170 -7.65 4.04 -0.69
CA PHE A 170 -7.26 2.88 -1.51
C PHE A 170 -5.82 2.94 -1.99
N ALA A 171 -5.22 4.12 -2.07
CA ALA A 171 -3.84 4.36 -2.52
C ALA A 171 -3.48 3.58 -3.80
N PRO A 172 -4.21 3.77 -4.92
CA PRO A 172 -4.02 2.99 -6.13
C PRO A 172 -2.60 3.13 -6.65
N LYS A 173 -2.05 2.03 -7.15
CA LYS A 173 -0.71 2.01 -7.77
C LYS A 173 -0.72 2.61 -9.17
N GLU A 174 -1.89 2.66 -9.81
CA GLU A 174 -2.08 3.24 -11.14
C GLU A 174 -3.47 3.87 -11.25
N VAL A 175 -3.56 5.04 -11.88
CA VAL A 175 -4.82 5.78 -12.09
C VAL A 175 -5.04 5.99 -13.58
N LEU A 176 -6.17 5.52 -14.07
CA LEU A 176 -6.61 5.65 -15.45
C LEU A 176 -7.58 6.82 -15.59
N TYR A 177 -7.48 7.57 -16.65
CA TYR A 177 -8.40 8.67 -16.95
C TYR A 177 -8.47 8.96 -18.46
N LEU A 178 -9.45 9.75 -18.85
CA LEU A 178 -9.67 10.13 -20.24
C LEU A 178 -8.52 10.99 -20.78
N ARG A 179 -8.05 10.70 -21.98
CA ARG A 179 -7.05 11.50 -22.69
C ARG A 179 -7.36 13.00 -22.65
N GLY A 180 -6.34 13.82 -22.38
CA GLY A 180 -6.44 15.27 -22.27
C GLY A 180 -6.97 15.80 -20.93
N ARG A 181 -7.29 14.93 -19.94
CA ARG A 181 -7.71 15.34 -18.60
C ARG A 181 -6.58 15.34 -17.57
N LYS A 182 -5.34 15.25 -17.99
CA LYS A 182 -4.17 15.21 -17.09
C LYS A 182 -4.13 16.39 -16.13
N ASN A 183 -4.33 17.60 -16.65
CA ASN A 183 -4.32 18.82 -15.82
C ASN A 183 -5.45 18.82 -14.77
N ASP A 184 -6.62 18.30 -15.10
CA ASP A 184 -7.73 18.19 -14.15
C ASP A 184 -7.37 17.20 -13.04
N VAL A 185 -6.81 16.04 -13.37
CA VAL A 185 -6.37 15.02 -12.39
C VAL A 185 -5.26 15.55 -11.51
N GLU A 186 -4.23 16.19 -12.08
CA GLU A 186 -3.11 16.73 -11.30
C GLU A 186 -3.54 17.90 -10.40
N SER A 187 -4.46 18.76 -10.85
CA SER A 187 -4.95 19.89 -10.07
C SER A 187 -5.85 19.45 -8.90
N LEU A 188 -6.68 18.40 -9.08
CA LEU A 188 -7.62 17.93 -8.06
C LEU A 188 -6.97 16.93 -7.09
N PHE A 189 -6.13 16.02 -7.59
CA PHE A 189 -5.64 14.86 -6.83
C PHE A 189 -4.12 14.82 -6.66
N GLY A 190 -3.41 15.77 -7.27
CA GLY A 190 -1.95 15.86 -7.24
C GLY A 190 -1.25 14.92 -8.24
N SER A 191 0.09 15.05 -8.33
CA SER A 191 0.93 14.33 -9.29
C SER A 191 1.60 13.06 -8.74
N LYS A 192 1.13 12.56 -7.59
CA LYS A 192 1.75 11.43 -6.87
C LYS A 192 1.46 10.04 -7.45
N TYR A 193 0.48 9.91 -8.35
CA TYR A 193 0.05 8.63 -8.90
C TYR A 193 0.76 8.32 -10.23
N PHE A 194 1.04 7.05 -10.49
CA PHE A 194 1.31 6.61 -11.84
C PHE A 194 0.02 6.66 -12.65
N THR A 195 0.05 7.31 -13.80
CA THR A 195 -1.16 7.60 -14.56
C THR A 195 -1.09 7.06 -15.97
N PHE A 196 -2.27 6.70 -16.53
CA PHE A 196 -2.40 6.30 -17.91
C PHE A 196 -3.67 6.88 -18.54
N GLU A 197 -3.54 7.39 -19.76
CA GLU A 197 -4.64 8.00 -20.52
C GLU A 197 -5.39 6.95 -21.34
N LEU A 198 -6.71 6.90 -21.15
CA LEU A 198 -7.63 6.06 -21.94
C LEU A 198 -8.20 6.85 -23.11
N GLU A 199 -8.49 6.17 -24.21
CA GLU A 199 -9.16 6.75 -25.37
C GLU A 199 -10.65 6.99 -25.11
N ASP A 200 -11.25 7.96 -25.80
CA ASP A 200 -12.65 8.37 -25.62
C ASP A 200 -13.64 7.22 -25.71
N TRP A 201 -13.43 6.29 -26.63
CA TRP A 201 -14.32 5.15 -26.84
C TRP A 201 -14.32 4.12 -25.69
N MET A 202 -13.29 4.14 -24.85
CA MET A 202 -13.17 3.24 -23.71
C MET A 202 -14.01 3.69 -22.50
N LEU A 203 -14.37 4.97 -22.43
CA LEU A 203 -15.12 5.57 -21.32
C LEU A 203 -16.52 6.02 -21.77
N VAL A 204 -17.28 5.09 -22.38
CA VAL A 204 -18.66 5.30 -22.83
C VAL A 204 -19.60 4.48 -21.96
N GLU A 205 -20.60 5.11 -21.32
CA GLU A 205 -21.51 4.46 -20.35
C GLU A 205 -22.22 3.24 -20.94
N SER A 206 -22.76 3.32 -22.15
CA SER A 206 -23.47 2.20 -22.78
C SER A 206 -22.58 0.99 -22.97
N THR A 207 -21.36 1.19 -23.46
CA THR A 207 -20.35 0.14 -23.67
C THR A 207 -19.89 -0.43 -22.34
N ALA A 208 -19.64 0.41 -21.34
CA ALA A 208 -19.28 -0.01 -19.99
C ALA A 208 -20.36 -0.91 -19.37
N ARG A 209 -21.62 -0.50 -19.47
CA ARG A 209 -22.77 -1.25 -18.96
C ARG A 209 -22.92 -2.60 -19.65
N GLU A 210 -22.84 -2.64 -20.96
CA GLU A 210 -22.90 -3.89 -21.75
C GLU A 210 -21.76 -4.83 -21.37
N ARG A 211 -20.53 -4.32 -21.23
CA ARG A 211 -19.34 -5.11 -20.86
C ARG A 211 -19.48 -5.72 -19.46
N LEU A 212 -19.95 -4.95 -18.47
CA LEU A 212 -20.20 -5.43 -17.12
C LEU A 212 -21.32 -6.49 -17.09
N GLN A 213 -22.43 -6.26 -17.82
CA GLN A 213 -23.53 -7.23 -17.92
C GLN A 213 -23.05 -8.54 -18.55
N LYS A 214 -22.22 -8.45 -19.59
CA LYS A 214 -21.66 -9.64 -20.26
C LYS A 214 -20.71 -10.40 -19.35
N LEU A 215 -19.91 -9.71 -18.53
CA LEU A 215 -18.96 -10.34 -17.60
C LEU A 215 -19.67 -11.29 -16.63
N TRP A 216 -20.83 -10.91 -16.10
CA TRP A 216 -21.59 -11.71 -15.13
C TRP A 216 -22.82 -12.40 -15.71
N GLY A 217 -23.06 -12.31 -17.02
CA GLY A 217 -24.23 -12.93 -17.66
C GLY A 217 -25.56 -12.39 -17.17
N VAL A 218 -25.62 -11.12 -16.76
CA VAL A 218 -26.83 -10.47 -16.20
C VAL A 218 -27.46 -9.50 -17.19
N SER A 219 -28.77 -9.33 -17.12
CA SER A 219 -29.50 -8.37 -17.96
C SER A 219 -29.55 -6.95 -17.37
N SER A 220 -29.21 -6.76 -16.08
CA SER A 220 -29.30 -5.48 -15.38
C SER A 220 -28.29 -5.41 -14.24
N LEU A 221 -27.78 -4.21 -13.98
CA LEU A 221 -26.89 -3.93 -12.84
C LEU A 221 -27.63 -3.53 -11.56
N LYS A 222 -28.96 -3.67 -11.51
CA LYS A 222 -29.79 -3.33 -10.32
C LYS A 222 -29.38 -4.14 -9.09
N GLY A 223 -29.11 -5.44 -9.25
CA GLY A 223 -28.68 -6.33 -8.18
C GLY A 223 -27.35 -5.92 -7.52
N PHE A 224 -26.52 -5.17 -8.23
CA PHE A 224 -25.25 -4.63 -7.73
C PHE A 224 -25.38 -3.24 -7.08
N GLY A 225 -26.59 -2.66 -7.04
CA GLY A 225 -26.82 -1.31 -6.51
C GLY A 225 -26.27 -0.15 -7.36
N LEU A 226 -25.90 -0.42 -8.62
CA LEU A 226 -25.17 0.52 -9.49
C LEU A 226 -26.05 1.26 -10.49
N GLU A 227 -27.35 1.03 -10.50
CA GLU A 227 -28.29 1.59 -11.50
C GLU A 227 -28.28 3.13 -11.51
N LYS A 228 -28.10 3.74 -10.34
CA LYS A 228 -28.07 5.20 -10.15
C LYS A 228 -26.67 5.81 -10.18
N MET A 229 -25.67 5.05 -10.65
CA MET A 229 -24.27 5.45 -10.61
C MET A 229 -23.62 5.38 -12.00
N PRO A 230 -24.11 6.15 -12.99
CA PRO A 230 -23.62 6.06 -14.37
C PRO A 230 -22.13 6.38 -14.49
N ALA A 231 -21.64 7.38 -13.75
CA ALA A 231 -20.21 7.74 -13.77
C ALA A 231 -19.32 6.63 -13.17
N GLY A 232 -19.74 6.01 -12.05
CA GLY A 232 -19.03 4.88 -11.45
C GLY A 232 -19.05 3.63 -12.34
N VAL A 233 -20.17 3.36 -13.03
CA VAL A 233 -20.29 2.27 -14.01
C VAL A 233 -19.36 2.50 -15.20
N THR A 234 -19.27 3.74 -15.70
CA THR A 234 -18.37 4.10 -16.80
C THR A 234 -16.91 3.91 -16.40
N ALA A 235 -16.53 4.34 -15.20
CA ALA A 235 -15.18 4.12 -14.68
C ALA A 235 -14.85 2.62 -14.55
N ALA A 236 -15.80 1.82 -14.05
CA ALA A 236 -15.62 0.36 -13.94
C ALA A 236 -15.45 -0.31 -15.31
N GLY A 237 -16.25 0.11 -16.31
CA GLY A 237 -16.09 -0.34 -17.69
C GLY A 237 -14.74 0.01 -18.28
N GLY A 238 -14.23 1.21 -17.98
CA GLY A 238 -12.90 1.66 -18.39
C GLY A 238 -11.78 0.74 -17.89
N ILE A 239 -11.87 0.25 -16.65
CA ILE A 239 -10.92 -0.76 -16.13
C ILE A 239 -10.99 -2.05 -16.95
N LEU A 240 -12.18 -2.56 -17.24
CA LEU A 240 -12.31 -3.79 -18.03
C LEU A 240 -11.73 -3.64 -19.46
N MET A 241 -11.93 -2.48 -20.09
CA MET A 241 -11.32 -2.18 -21.38
C MET A 241 -9.79 -2.10 -21.28
N TYR A 242 -9.28 -1.55 -20.18
CA TYR A 242 -7.85 -1.53 -19.91
C TYR A 242 -7.26 -2.93 -19.72
N LEU A 243 -7.99 -3.84 -19.04
CA LEU A 243 -7.58 -5.23 -18.93
C LEU A 243 -7.48 -5.92 -20.30
N ASP A 244 -8.44 -5.68 -21.19
CA ASP A 244 -8.39 -6.20 -22.57
C ASP A 244 -7.15 -5.68 -23.32
N MET A 245 -6.82 -4.39 -23.16
CA MET A 245 -5.65 -3.76 -23.76
C MET A 245 -4.34 -4.30 -23.21
N THR A 246 -4.30 -4.67 -21.94
CA THR A 246 -3.12 -5.24 -21.26
C THR A 246 -3.03 -6.77 -21.38
N GLN A 247 -3.87 -7.39 -22.22
CA GLN A 247 -3.93 -8.84 -22.47
C GLN A 247 -4.34 -9.69 -21.25
N HIS A 248 -5.11 -9.10 -20.32
CA HIS A 248 -5.65 -9.81 -19.17
C HIS A 248 -7.09 -10.24 -19.43
N LEU A 249 -7.27 -11.15 -20.40
CA LEU A 249 -8.58 -11.56 -20.92
C LEU A 249 -9.35 -12.50 -19.99
N GLN A 250 -8.66 -13.23 -19.11
CA GLN A 250 -9.28 -14.17 -18.19
C GLN A 250 -9.66 -13.45 -16.89
N THR A 251 -10.93 -13.12 -16.75
CA THR A 251 -11.49 -12.33 -15.64
C THR A 251 -12.51 -13.11 -14.80
N GLY A 252 -12.48 -14.45 -14.88
CA GLY A 252 -13.44 -15.34 -14.20
C GLY A 252 -13.45 -15.24 -12.66
N HIS A 253 -12.39 -14.73 -12.05
CA HIS A 253 -12.31 -14.46 -10.60
C HIS A 253 -12.97 -13.13 -10.18
N ILE A 254 -13.30 -12.24 -11.13
CA ILE A 254 -14.03 -11.00 -10.84
C ILE A 254 -15.52 -11.34 -10.80
N GLN A 255 -15.99 -11.81 -9.65
CA GLN A 255 -17.34 -12.37 -9.49
C GLN A 255 -18.41 -11.29 -9.35
N HIS A 256 -18.09 -10.12 -8.82
CA HIS A 256 -19.04 -9.04 -8.61
C HIS A 256 -18.35 -7.67 -8.56
N LEU A 257 -19.15 -6.62 -8.73
CA LEU A 257 -18.76 -5.23 -8.51
C LEU A 257 -19.54 -4.69 -7.32
N SER A 258 -18.83 -4.32 -6.27
CA SER A 258 -19.45 -3.77 -5.06
C SER A 258 -19.50 -2.26 -5.13
N ARG A 259 -20.64 -1.68 -4.71
CA ARG A 259 -20.77 -0.25 -4.51
C ARG A 259 -20.01 0.17 -3.27
N ILE A 260 -19.22 1.25 -3.36
CA ILE A 260 -18.64 1.91 -2.19
C ILE A 260 -19.75 2.72 -1.50
N GLU A 261 -20.18 2.24 -0.34
CA GLU A 261 -21.22 2.86 0.48
C GLU A 261 -20.56 3.77 1.53
N GLU A 262 -20.27 5.02 1.17
CA GLU A 262 -19.63 5.97 2.11
C GLU A 262 -20.47 6.19 3.37
N ASP A 263 -21.78 6.06 3.26
CA ASP A 263 -22.70 6.23 4.38
C ASP A 263 -22.53 5.20 5.50
N ARG A 264 -21.88 4.08 5.26
CA ARG A 264 -21.65 3.01 6.25
C ARG A 264 -20.36 3.15 7.03
N PHE A 265 -19.47 4.06 6.61
CA PHE A 265 -18.12 4.17 7.17
C PHE A 265 -17.85 5.54 7.76
N VAL A 266 -16.97 5.58 8.75
CA VAL A 266 -16.47 6.82 9.33
C VAL A 266 -15.73 7.61 8.26
N TRP A 267 -16.00 8.91 8.19
CA TRP A 267 -15.25 9.80 7.32
C TRP A 267 -13.89 10.11 7.95
N LEU A 268 -12.84 9.68 7.24
CA LEU A 268 -11.45 10.03 7.53
C LEU A 268 -10.90 10.74 6.31
N ASP A 269 -10.46 11.98 6.45
CA ASP A 269 -9.78 12.70 5.38
C ASP A 269 -8.30 12.32 5.29
N LYS A 270 -7.63 12.74 4.22
CA LYS A 270 -6.20 12.44 4.00
C LYS A 270 -5.29 13.00 5.10
N PHE A 271 -5.68 14.11 5.70
CA PHE A 271 -4.92 14.75 6.77
C PHE A 271 -5.05 13.93 8.05
N THR A 272 -6.24 13.47 8.38
CA THR A 272 -6.52 12.62 9.54
C THR A 272 -5.77 11.30 9.49
N ILE A 273 -5.77 10.60 8.34
CA ILE A 273 -5.02 9.35 8.18
C ILE A 273 -3.53 9.55 8.41
N ARG A 274 -2.95 10.64 7.85
CA ARG A 274 -1.55 10.99 8.03
C ARG A 274 -1.24 11.44 9.46
N ASN A 275 -2.05 12.34 10.02
CA ASN A 275 -1.81 12.93 11.34
C ASN A 275 -1.97 11.92 12.47
N LEU A 276 -2.82 10.92 12.33
CA LEU A 276 -2.98 9.82 13.27
C LEU A 276 -1.97 8.69 13.03
N GLU A 277 -1.16 8.77 11.96
CA GLU A 277 -0.16 7.76 11.59
C GLU A 277 -0.79 6.35 11.55
N LEU A 278 -1.89 6.21 10.81
CA LEU A 278 -2.65 4.95 10.80
C LEU A 278 -1.89 3.83 10.10
N ILE A 279 -1.37 4.11 8.89
CA ILE A 279 -0.77 3.12 7.98
C ILE A 279 0.68 3.47 7.65
N LYS A 280 0.99 4.78 7.52
CA LYS A 280 2.35 5.27 7.25
C LYS A 280 2.74 6.28 8.33
N GLY A 281 3.93 6.10 8.88
CA GLY A 281 4.53 7.06 9.78
C GLY A 281 5.04 8.31 9.07
N GLN A 282 5.38 9.34 9.83
CA GLN A 282 6.00 10.57 9.30
C GLN A 282 7.45 10.34 8.85
N SER A 283 8.10 9.33 9.38
CA SER A 283 9.41 8.83 8.95
C SER A 283 9.35 7.31 8.77
N ASP A 284 10.29 6.75 8.00
CA ASP A 284 10.35 5.32 7.72
C ASP A 284 10.52 4.46 8.99
N ASP A 285 11.07 5.03 10.07
CA ASP A 285 11.27 4.36 11.36
C ASP A 285 10.10 4.57 12.35
N SER A 286 9.07 5.35 11.99
CA SER A 286 7.93 5.61 12.88
C SER A 286 6.97 4.43 12.90
N ALA A 287 6.67 3.90 14.10
CA ALA A 287 5.64 2.89 14.26
C ALA A 287 4.24 3.51 14.07
N THR A 288 3.38 2.78 13.39
CA THR A 288 2.02 3.18 13.05
C THR A 288 0.99 2.42 13.91
N LEU A 289 -0.29 2.82 13.83
CA LEU A 289 -1.35 2.03 14.44
C LEU A 289 -1.43 0.63 13.83
N TYR A 290 -1.22 0.53 12.50
CA TYR A 290 -1.22 -0.76 11.80
C TYR A 290 -0.17 -1.71 12.38
N ASP A 291 1.07 -1.26 12.59
CA ASP A 291 2.14 -2.08 13.14
C ASP A 291 1.83 -2.62 14.54
N VAL A 292 1.08 -1.84 15.31
CA VAL A 292 0.66 -2.21 16.66
C VAL A 292 -0.43 -3.28 16.66
N ILE A 293 -1.42 -3.17 15.77
CA ILE A 293 -2.59 -4.05 15.77
C ILE A 293 -2.49 -5.22 14.78
N ASP A 294 -1.52 -5.21 13.87
CA ASP A 294 -1.33 -6.32 12.92
C ASP A 294 -0.66 -7.52 13.60
N ARG A 295 -1.49 -8.49 13.95
CA ARG A 295 -1.11 -9.85 14.34
C ARG A 295 -1.74 -10.85 13.39
N THR A 296 -2.14 -10.40 12.19
CA THR A 296 -2.70 -11.27 11.16
C THR A 296 -1.66 -12.25 10.64
N ILE A 297 -2.10 -13.48 10.41
CA ILE A 297 -1.26 -14.60 10.01
C ILE A 297 -1.20 -14.69 8.50
N THR A 298 -2.35 -14.46 7.85
CA THR A 298 -2.49 -14.60 6.41
C THR A 298 -2.32 -13.24 5.70
N PRO A 299 -1.76 -13.22 4.47
CA PRO A 299 -1.71 -12.00 3.68
C PRO A 299 -3.10 -11.39 3.41
N MET A 300 -4.12 -12.22 3.19
CA MET A 300 -5.50 -11.77 2.99
C MET A 300 -6.09 -11.10 4.23
N GLY A 301 -5.78 -11.60 5.43
CA GLY A 301 -6.14 -10.95 6.70
C GLY A 301 -5.47 -9.58 6.83
N GLY A 302 -4.18 -9.46 6.50
CA GLY A 302 -3.48 -8.17 6.50
C GLY A 302 -4.11 -7.15 5.55
N ARG A 303 -4.46 -7.55 4.32
CA ARG A 303 -5.19 -6.68 3.37
C ARG A 303 -6.54 -6.23 3.92
N MET A 304 -7.28 -7.15 4.52
CA MET A 304 -8.58 -6.82 5.14
C MET A 304 -8.42 -5.88 6.33
N LEU A 305 -7.39 -6.04 7.15
CA LEU A 305 -7.11 -5.15 8.28
C LEU A 305 -6.79 -3.73 7.81
N HIS A 306 -6.00 -3.56 6.76
CA HIS A 306 -5.78 -2.27 6.10
C HIS A 306 -7.09 -1.61 5.69
N ARG A 307 -7.99 -2.38 5.06
CA ARG A 307 -9.30 -1.88 4.64
C ARG A 307 -10.18 -1.49 5.82
N TRP A 308 -10.23 -2.28 6.89
CA TRP A 308 -11.01 -1.96 8.07
C TRP A 308 -10.52 -0.72 8.79
N MET A 309 -9.21 -0.45 8.74
CA MET A 309 -8.62 0.77 9.29
C MET A 309 -8.95 2.01 8.45
N ALA A 310 -8.92 1.88 7.12
CA ALA A 310 -9.28 2.97 6.21
C ALA A 310 -10.79 3.27 6.21
N PHE A 311 -11.63 2.25 6.52
CA PHE A 311 -13.08 2.31 6.49
C PHE A 311 -13.70 1.75 7.79
N PRO A 312 -13.55 2.42 8.95
CA PRO A 312 -14.19 2.00 10.20
C PRO A 312 -15.69 2.12 10.09
N LEU A 313 -16.41 1.22 10.76
CA LEU A 313 -17.87 1.15 10.70
C LEU A 313 -18.52 2.27 11.52
N LYS A 314 -19.71 2.72 11.09
CA LYS A 314 -20.54 3.63 11.89
C LYS A 314 -21.93 3.09 12.24
N GLU A 315 -22.11 1.78 12.11
CA GLU A 315 -23.32 1.09 12.53
C GLU A 315 -23.04 0.22 13.76
N VAL A 316 -23.84 0.37 14.83
CA VAL A 316 -23.64 -0.33 16.11
C VAL A 316 -23.65 -1.84 15.96
N ARG A 317 -24.61 -2.40 15.20
CA ARG A 317 -24.80 -3.84 15.09
C ARG A 317 -23.61 -4.57 14.46
N PRO A 318 -23.10 -4.17 13.30
CA PRO A 318 -21.89 -4.79 12.73
C PRO A 318 -20.65 -4.66 13.61
N ILE A 319 -20.48 -3.53 14.32
CA ILE A 319 -19.39 -3.35 15.27
C ILE A 319 -19.51 -4.34 16.43
N ARG A 320 -20.66 -4.43 17.05
CA ARG A 320 -20.92 -5.37 18.16
C ARG A 320 -20.74 -6.83 17.72
N ASN A 321 -21.15 -7.17 16.49
CA ASN A 321 -20.92 -8.51 15.95
C ASN A 321 -19.42 -8.86 15.93
N ARG A 322 -18.55 -7.93 15.48
CA ARG A 322 -17.10 -8.14 15.55
C ARG A 322 -16.60 -8.26 16.98
N GLN A 323 -17.06 -7.38 17.88
CA GLN A 323 -16.69 -7.39 19.30
C GLN A 323 -17.05 -8.71 19.99
N THR A 324 -18.22 -9.31 19.70
CA THR A 324 -18.59 -10.61 20.30
C THR A 324 -17.62 -11.72 19.92
N VAL A 325 -17.14 -11.73 18.67
CA VAL A 325 -16.13 -12.71 18.24
C VAL A 325 -14.79 -12.45 18.92
N VAL A 326 -14.35 -11.19 18.96
CA VAL A 326 -13.12 -10.79 19.67
C VAL A 326 -13.20 -11.21 21.14
N GLU A 327 -14.34 -10.98 21.80
CA GLU A 327 -14.58 -11.37 23.20
C GLU A 327 -14.52 -12.88 23.40
N HIS A 328 -15.14 -13.64 22.48
CA HIS A 328 -15.09 -15.11 22.53
C HIS A 328 -13.64 -15.61 22.43
N LEU A 329 -12.87 -15.13 21.46
CA LEU A 329 -11.46 -15.51 21.27
C LEU A 329 -10.56 -15.00 22.40
N PHE A 330 -10.88 -13.84 22.98
CA PHE A 330 -10.16 -13.29 24.14
C PHE A 330 -10.33 -14.18 25.37
N LYS A 331 -11.56 -14.62 25.66
CA LYS A 331 -11.92 -15.47 26.83
C LYS A 331 -11.48 -16.94 26.66
N ASN A 332 -11.29 -17.40 25.41
CA ASN A 332 -10.96 -18.80 25.10
C ASN A 332 -9.56 -18.91 24.44
N PRO A 333 -8.46 -18.94 25.21
CA PRO A 333 -7.11 -19.03 24.67
C PRO A 333 -6.87 -20.28 23.80
N GLU A 334 -7.53 -21.41 24.11
CA GLU A 334 -7.42 -22.66 23.34
C GLU A 334 -8.00 -22.51 21.95
N ALA A 335 -9.20 -21.93 21.83
CA ALA A 335 -9.82 -21.64 20.53
C ALA A 335 -8.99 -20.62 19.71
N ARG A 336 -8.42 -19.61 20.39
CA ARG A 336 -7.54 -18.62 19.76
C ARG A 336 -6.29 -19.26 19.17
N GLU A 337 -5.63 -20.17 19.91
CA GLU A 337 -4.42 -20.83 19.42
C GLU A 337 -4.74 -21.87 18.31
N ALA A 338 -5.82 -22.64 18.46
CA ALA A 338 -6.25 -23.58 17.41
C ALA A 338 -6.60 -22.87 16.10
N LEU A 339 -7.25 -21.69 16.17
CA LEU A 339 -7.53 -20.87 15.00
C LEU A 339 -6.23 -20.34 14.37
N ARG A 340 -5.26 -19.89 15.20
CA ARG A 340 -3.94 -19.45 14.76
C ARG A 340 -3.22 -20.55 13.99
N GLU A 341 -3.16 -21.76 14.52
CA GLU A 341 -2.50 -22.91 13.89
C GLU A 341 -3.14 -23.27 12.54
N ALA A 342 -4.48 -23.24 12.46
CA ALA A 342 -5.19 -23.51 11.24
C ALA A 342 -4.91 -22.44 10.16
N LEU A 343 -4.97 -21.16 10.50
CA LEU A 343 -4.69 -20.06 9.58
C LEU A 343 -3.25 -20.06 9.07
N ASN A 344 -2.28 -20.50 9.88
CA ASN A 344 -0.88 -20.59 9.48
C ASN A 344 -0.63 -21.57 8.33
N GLN A 345 -1.54 -22.51 8.08
CA GLN A 345 -1.43 -23.48 6.98
C GLN A 345 -2.05 -23.00 5.68
N MET A 346 -2.82 -21.89 5.70
CA MET A 346 -3.62 -21.46 4.54
C MET A 346 -2.83 -20.73 3.48
N GLY A 347 -1.83 -19.93 3.87
CA GLY A 347 -1.16 -19.04 2.93
C GLY A 347 -2.08 -17.95 2.38
N ASP A 348 -1.89 -17.56 1.13
CA ASP A 348 -2.71 -16.55 0.45
C ASP A 348 -3.77 -17.18 -0.44
N LEU A 349 -4.82 -17.72 0.19
CA LEU A 349 -5.90 -18.40 -0.52
C LEU A 349 -6.57 -17.49 -1.55
N GLU A 350 -6.76 -16.22 -1.26
CA GLU A 350 -7.40 -15.24 -2.13
C GLU A 350 -6.66 -15.10 -3.47
N ARG A 351 -5.33 -14.91 -3.44
CA ARG A 351 -4.51 -14.81 -4.65
C ARG A 351 -4.34 -16.15 -5.37
N ILE A 352 -4.28 -17.25 -4.63
CA ILE A 352 -4.21 -18.60 -5.24
C ILE A 352 -5.49 -18.87 -6.03
N VAL A 353 -6.66 -18.56 -5.48
CA VAL A 353 -7.95 -18.76 -6.17
C VAL A 353 -8.05 -17.92 -7.45
N SER A 354 -7.54 -16.68 -7.43
CA SER A 354 -7.47 -15.86 -8.65
C SER A 354 -6.58 -16.46 -9.73
N LYS A 355 -5.46 -17.11 -9.34
CA LYS A 355 -4.59 -17.83 -10.29
C LYS A 355 -5.25 -19.10 -10.86
N VAL A 356 -6.15 -19.76 -10.12
CA VAL A 356 -6.95 -20.89 -10.64
C VAL A 356 -7.78 -20.43 -11.82
N SER A 357 -8.60 -19.39 -11.64
CA SER A 357 -9.52 -18.92 -12.68
C SER A 357 -8.81 -18.32 -13.91
N THR A 358 -7.58 -17.82 -13.73
CA THR A 358 -6.76 -17.29 -14.83
C THR A 358 -5.84 -18.32 -15.48
N GLY A 359 -5.90 -19.58 -15.04
CA GLY A 359 -5.04 -20.64 -15.58
C GLY A 359 -3.55 -20.51 -15.25
N ARG A 360 -3.20 -19.68 -14.27
CA ARG A 360 -1.81 -19.32 -13.91
C ARG A 360 -1.30 -20.04 -12.67
N ILE A 361 -2.13 -20.86 -12.01
CA ILE A 361 -1.74 -21.58 -10.80
C ILE A 361 -0.63 -22.58 -11.11
N GLY A 362 0.47 -22.50 -10.36
CA GLY A 362 1.59 -23.43 -10.47
C GLY A 362 1.33 -24.75 -9.70
N PRO A 363 2.09 -25.82 -10.00
CA PRO A 363 1.89 -27.11 -9.33
C PRO A 363 2.09 -27.05 -7.81
N ARG A 364 3.04 -26.27 -7.30
CA ARG A 364 3.25 -26.06 -5.85
C ARG A 364 2.13 -25.26 -5.22
N GLU A 365 1.60 -24.28 -5.93
CA GLU A 365 0.44 -23.52 -5.47
C GLU A 365 -0.83 -24.38 -5.43
N MET A 366 -0.97 -25.34 -6.35
CA MET A 366 -2.04 -26.34 -6.33
C MET A 366 -2.00 -27.18 -5.05
N VAL A 367 -0.81 -27.64 -4.63
CA VAL A 367 -0.62 -28.34 -3.36
C VAL A 367 -0.95 -27.42 -2.17
N GLN A 368 -0.53 -26.14 -2.24
CA GLN A 368 -0.86 -25.17 -1.22
C GLN A 368 -2.37 -24.93 -1.11
N LEU A 369 -3.08 -24.88 -2.25
CA LEU A 369 -4.54 -24.81 -2.28
C LEU A 369 -5.17 -26.02 -1.56
N GLY A 370 -4.71 -27.24 -1.84
CA GLY A 370 -5.16 -28.45 -1.14
C GLY A 370 -4.96 -28.37 0.38
N ARG A 371 -3.81 -27.84 0.84
CA ARG A 371 -3.54 -27.62 2.27
C ARG A 371 -4.45 -26.57 2.86
N ALA A 372 -4.67 -25.46 2.15
CA ALA A 372 -5.57 -24.39 2.58
C ALA A 372 -7.01 -24.92 2.76
N LEU A 373 -7.54 -25.63 1.78
CA LEU A 373 -8.88 -26.24 1.86
C LEU A 373 -9.00 -27.26 3.00
N ARG A 374 -7.94 -28.02 3.28
CA ARG A 374 -7.89 -28.90 4.44
C ARG A 374 -8.00 -28.11 5.75
N ALA A 375 -7.33 -26.97 5.86
CA ALA A 375 -7.30 -26.13 7.05
C ALA A 375 -8.64 -25.38 7.29
N VAL A 376 -9.52 -25.28 6.27
CA VAL A 376 -10.90 -24.77 6.47
C VAL A 376 -11.70 -25.63 7.45
N THR A 377 -11.50 -26.96 7.41
CA THR A 377 -12.26 -27.91 8.25
C THR A 377 -12.14 -27.62 9.77
N PRO A 378 -10.92 -27.50 10.35
CA PRO A 378 -10.80 -27.15 11.77
C PRO A 378 -11.33 -25.76 12.08
N VAL A 379 -11.18 -24.76 11.19
CA VAL A 379 -11.75 -23.42 11.42
C VAL A 379 -13.27 -23.48 11.49
N LYS A 380 -13.92 -24.14 10.53
CA LYS A 380 -15.37 -24.35 10.55
C LYS A 380 -15.84 -24.98 11.86
N ARG A 381 -15.15 -26.04 12.31
CA ARG A 381 -15.48 -26.70 13.59
C ARG A 381 -15.36 -25.75 14.79
N ILE A 382 -14.29 -24.94 14.88
CA ILE A 382 -14.14 -23.93 15.95
C ILE A 382 -15.31 -22.96 15.96
N CYS A 383 -15.74 -22.51 14.77
CA CYS A 383 -16.89 -21.61 14.65
C CYS A 383 -18.22 -22.29 15.07
N GLU A 384 -18.44 -23.55 14.70
CA GLU A 384 -19.64 -24.31 15.05
C GLU A 384 -19.70 -24.68 16.54
N GLU A 385 -18.57 -24.92 17.20
CA GLU A 385 -18.46 -25.19 18.63
C GLU A 385 -18.82 -23.97 19.51
N ALA A 386 -18.66 -22.77 18.97
CA ALA A 386 -18.98 -21.49 19.64
C ALA A 386 -20.50 -21.18 19.62
N ARG A 387 -21.33 -22.09 20.12
CA ARG A 387 -22.81 -22.01 20.10
C ARG A 387 -23.40 -20.79 20.81
N ASP A 388 -22.68 -20.20 21.73
CA ASP A 388 -23.01 -18.98 22.46
C ASP A 388 -22.77 -17.69 21.64
N ASN A 389 -22.05 -17.79 20.51
CA ASN A 389 -21.74 -16.67 19.62
C ASN A 389 -22.39 -16.84 18.25
N SER A 390 -23.58 -16.24 18.09
CA SER A 390 -24.35 -16.36 16.85
C SER A 390 -23.64 -15.83 15.60
N TYR A 391 -22.80 -14.80 15.74
CA TYR A 391 -22.09 -14.25 14.60
C TYR A 391 -20.91 -15.13 14.19
N LEU A 392 -20.17 -15.70 15.13
CA LEU A 392 -19.11 -16.66 14.86
C LEU A 392 -19.68 -17.94 14.22
N SER A 393 -20.81 -18.44 14.70
CA SER A 393 -21.52 -19.56 14.07
C SER A 393 -21.93 -19.24 12.63
N LEU A 394 -22.47 -18.05 12.39
CA LEU A 394 -22.84 -17.60 11.02
C LEU A 394 -21.63 -17.56 10.08
N LEU A 395 -20.46 -17.12 10.53
CA LEU A 395 -19.22 -17.16 9.74
C LEU A 395 -18.82 -18.62 9.44
N GLY A 396 -18.98 -19.52 10.41
CA GLY A 396 -18.73 -20.96 10.23
C GLY A 396 -19.64 -21.61 9.19
N GLU A 397 -20.93 -21.24 9.16
CA GLU A 397 -21.91 -21.74 8.18
C GLU A 397 -21.54 -21.39 6.74
N GLN A 398 -20.89 -20.26 6.52
CA GLN A 398 -20.46 -19.80 5.18
C GLN A 398 -19.24 -20.55 4.66
N LEU A 399 -18.46 -21.19 5.53
CA LEU A 399 -17.26 -21.94 5.18
C LEU A 399 -17.60 -23.29 4.55
N ASP A 400 -16.98 -23.61 3.42
CA ASP A 400 -17.03 -24.93 2.78
C ASP A 400 -15.60 -25.45 2.56
N PRO A 401 -15.20 -26.56 3.20
CA PRO A 401 -13.90 -27.18 2.97
C PRO A 401 -13.66 -27.69 1.53
N CYS A 402 -14.59 -27.54 0.60
CA CYS A 402 -14.54 -28.00 -0.77
C CYS A 402 -13.99 -29.43 -0.88
N THR A 403 -14.53 -30.33 -0.05
CA THR A 403 -13.95 -31.65 0.23
C THR A 403 -13.70 -32.48 -1.03
N GLU A 404 -14.56 -32.39 -2.03
CA GLU A 404 -14.41 -33.06 -3.30
C GLU A 404 -13.14 -32.63 -4.02
N MET A 405 -12.95 -31.31 -4.20
CA MET A 405 -11.78 -30.76 -4.89
C MET A 405 -10.51 -30.95 -4.10
N ARG A 406 -10.57 -30.76 -2.77
CA ARG A 406 -9.45 -31.08 -1.89
C ARG A 406 -8.97 -32.50 -2.06
N THR A 407 -9.87 -33.49 -2.00
CA THR A 407 -9.54 -34.91 -2.14
C THR A 407 -8.98 -35.20 -3.52
N ARG A 408 -9.52 -34.55 -4.55
CA ARG A 408 -9.04 -34.67 -5.91
C ARG A 408 -7.62 -34.13 -6.08
N ILE A 409 -7.32 -32.93 -5.55
CA ILE A 409 -5.97 -32.36 -5.57
C ILE A 409 -4.98 -33.29 -4.85
N GLU A 410 -5.33 -33.76 -3.65
CA GLU A 410 -4.48 -34.62 -2.82
C GLU A 410 -4.18 -35.98 -3.49
N ARG A 411 -5.13 -36.51 -4.28
CA ARG A 411 -4.98 -37.75 -5.00
C ARG A 411 -4.20 -37.59 -6.32
N GLU A 412 -4.46 -36.50 -7.05
CA GLU A 412 -3.98 -36.32 -8.41
C GLU A 412 -2.61 -35.65 -8.51
N ILE A 413 -2.24 -34.81 -7.56
CA ILE A 413 -0.97 -34.08 -7.57
C ILE A 413 0.02 -34.72 -6.58
N VAL A 414 1.29 -34.82 -6.98
CA VAL A 414 2.35 -35.31 -6.07
C VAL A 414 2.59 -34.32 -4.92
N PRO A 415 3.02 -34.78 -3.73
CA PRO A 415 3.22 -33.90 -2.56
C PRO A 415 4.29 -32.80 -2.75
N ASP A 416 5.30 -33.04 -3.56
CA ASP A 416 6.37 -32.08 -3.89
C ASP A 416 6.56 -31.99 -5.42
N PRO A 417 5.69 -31.25 -6.10
CA PRO A 417 5.76 -31.11 -7.55
C PRO A 417 6.84 -30.09 -7.96
N PRO A 418 7.26 -30.09 -9.23
CA PRO A 418 8.15 -29.09 -9.78
C PRO A 418 7.55 -27.67 -9.71
N LEU A 419 8.40 -26.66 -9.76
CA LEU A 419 7.98 -25.24 -9.71
C LEU A 419 7.11 -24.84 -10.90
N ALA A 420 7.46 -25.28 -12.10
CA ALA A 420 6.82 -24.83 -13.34
C ALA A 420 5.97 -25.91 -13.97
N GLN A 421 4.85 -25.51 -14.58
CA GLN A 421 4.08 -26.36 -15.49
C GLN A 421 4.96 -26.81 -16.67
N GLY A 422 4.62 -27.97 -17.25
CA GLY A 422 5.39 -28.54 -18.37
C GLY A 422 6.69 -29.25 -17.95
N ARG A 423 6.98 -29.37 -16.65
CA ARG A 423 8.00 -30.29 -16.13
C ARG A 423 7.37 -31.65 -15.77
N PRO A 424 8.04 -32.77 -16.01
CA PRO A 424 7.49 -34.08 -15.63
C PRO A 424 7.39 -34.25 -14.09
N ASN A 425 6.59 -35.23 -13.66
CA ASN A 425 6.29 -35.53 -12.25
C ASN A 425 5.39 -34.54 -11.52
N ILE A 426 4.35 -34.05 -12.16
CA ILE A 426 3.28 -33.27 -11.52
C ILE A 426 2.16 -34.19 -11.00
N ILE A 427 1.73 -35.17 -11.83
CA ILE A 427 0.59 -36.04 -11.53
C ILE A 427 1.06 -37.23 -10.69
N ALA A 428 0.29 -37.63 -9.68
CA ALA A 428 0.58 -38.78 -8.84
C ALA A 428 0.41 -40.12 -9.59
N ARG A 429 1.02 -41.19 -9.08
CA ARG A 429 0.84 -42.53 -9.59
C ARG A 429 -0.58 -43.06 -9.31
N GLY A 430 -1.12 -43.89 -10.20
CA GLY A 430 -2.46 -44.47 -10.07
C GLY A 430 -3.59 -43.55 -10.54
N VAL A 431 -3.30 -42.39 -11.12
CA VAL A 431 -4.29 -41.46 -11.70
C VAL A 431 -4.63 -41.84 -13.13
N ASP A 432 -3.63 -42.18 -13.93
CA ASP A 432 -3.79 -42.56 -15.32
C ASP A 432 -2.90 -43.77 -15.63
N THR A 433 -3.51 -44.83 -16.18
CA THR A 433 -2.80 -46.11 -16.43
C THR A 433 -1.79 -46.00 -17.56
N GLU A 434 -2.07 -45.21 -18.62
CA GLU A 434 -1.13 -44.98 -19.71
C GLU A 434 0.09 -44.21 -19.23
N LEU A 435 -0.11 -43.21 -18.36
CA LEU A 435 0.98 -42.43 -17.76
C LEU A 435 1.91 -43.30 -16.92
N ASP A 436 1.32 -44.19 -16.11
CA ASP A 436 2.11 -45.11 -15.28
C ASP A 436 2.90 -46.13 -16.09
N GLU A 437 2.34 -46.66 -17.18
CA GLU A 437 3.03 -47.53 -18.11
C GLU A 437 4.20 -46.82 -18.80
N LEU A 438 4.01 -45.59 -19.27
CA LEU A 438 5.06 -44.80 -19.91
C LEU A 438 6.20 -44.44 -18.92
N ARG A 439 5.89 -44.17 -17.67
CA ARG A 439 6.88 -43.96 -16.61
C ARG A 439 7.65 -45.23 -16.25
N ALA A 440 6.99 -46.37 -16.29
CA ALA A 440 7.68 -47.67 -16.12
C ALA A 440 8.68 -47.88 -17.23
N ILE A 441 8.32 -47.64 -18.48
CA ILE A 441 9.26 -47.72 -19.62
C ILE A 441 10.47 -46.80 -19.41
N GLN A 442 10.26 -45.58 -18.86
CA GLN A 442 11.36 -44.63 -18.59
C GLN A 442 12.25 -45.06 -17.41
N SER A 443 11.68 -45.68 -16.35
CA SER A 443 12.43 -46.18 -15.20
C SER A 443 13.24 -47.44 -15.52
N ASP A 444 12.59 -48.39 -16.17
CA ASP A 444 13.21 -49.63 -16.60
C ASP A 444 14.28 -49.41 -17.67
N GLY A 445 14.20 -48.26 -18.32
CA GLY A 445 15.15 -47.83 -19.31
C GLY A 445 16.56 -47.59 -18.82
N LYS A 446 16.76 -47.18 -17.60
CA LYS A 446 18.09 -47.07 -17.00
C LYS A 446 18.72 -48.44 -16.77
N ASP A 447 17.92 -49.38 -16.33
CA ASP A 447 18.37 -50.76 -16.10
C ASP A 447 18.65 -51.45 -17.43
N TYR A 448 17.85 -51.19 -18.45
CA TYR A 448 18.09 -51.68 -19.80
C TYR A 448 19.39 -51.14 -20.42
N LEU A 449 19.68 -49.84 -20.26
CA LEU A 449 20.97 -49.28 -20.70
C LEU A 449 22.16 -49.91 -19.98
N LEU A 450 22.04 -50.18 -18.67
CA LEU A 450 23.03 -50.89 -17.91
C LEU A 450 23.23 -52.31 -18.39
N GLN A 451 22.15 -53.03 -18.73
CA GLN A 451 22.19 -54.34 -19.31
C GLN A 451 22.86 -54.34 -20.69
N ILE A 452 22.54 -53.37 -21.56
CA ILE A 452 23.23 -53.18 -22.84
C ILE A 452 24.71 -52.92 -22.61
N GLN A 453 25.05 -52.05 -21.71
CA GLN A 453 26.46 -51.77 -21.39
C GLN A 453 27.20 -52.99 -20.92
N GLN A 454 26.62 -53.76 -20.01
CA GLN A 454 27.23 -54.97 -19.46
C GLN A 454 27.38 -56.03 -20.54
N ARG A 455 26.35 -56.30 -21.35
CA ARG A 455 26.33 -57.22 -22.48
C ARG A 455 27.41 -56.86 -23.52
N GLU A 456 27.53 -55.58 -23.85
CA GLU A 456 28.51 -55.10 -24.82
C GLU A 456 29.96 -55.15 -24.26
N ILE A 457 30.15 -54.92 -22.95
CA ILE A 457 31.43 -55.17 -22.27
C ILE A 457 31.83 -56.65 -22.37
N GLU A 458 30.92 -57.54 -22.07
CA GLU A 458 31.20 -59.01 -22.15
C GLU A 458 31.47 -59.46 -23.57
N ARG A 459 30.74 -58.90 -24.55
CA ARG A 459 30.91 -59.26 -25.96
C ARG A 459 32.20 -58.75 -26.58
N THR A 460 32.58 -57.52 -26.24
CA THR A 460 33.73 -56.81 -26.86
C THR A 460 34.98 -56.88 -26.06
N GLY A 461 34.91 -57.22 -24.78
CA GLY A 461 36.06 -57.19 -23.85
C GLY A 461 36.52 -55.79 -23.45
N ILE A 462 35.79 -54.73 -23.85
CA ILE A 462 36.10 -53.32 -23.58
C ILE A 462 35.64 -52.96 -22.18
N GLN A 463 36.47 -53.16 -21.14
CA GLN A 463 36.11 -52.89 -19.74
C GLN A 463 35.78 -51.39 -19.41
N SER A 464 36.30 -50.49 -20.25
CA SER A 464 36.09 -49.05 -20.06
C SER A 464 34.90 -48.46 -20.82
N LEU A 465 34.03 -49.31 -21.41
CA LEU A 465 32.87 -48.92 -22.15
C LEU A 465 31.88 -48.18 -21.27
N LYS A 466 31.42 -47.01 -21.70
CA LYS A 466 30.41 -46.24 -21.00
C LYS A 466 29.30 -45.86 -21.98
N ILE A 467 28.06 -45.92 -21.52
CA ILE A 467 26.93 -45.30 -22.21
C ILE A 467 26.80 -43.87 -21.71
N GLY A 468 26.75 -42.89 -22.62
CA GLY A 468 26.50 -41.49 -22.36
C GLY A 468 25.40 -40.94 -23.25
N TYR A 469 24.89 -39.73 -22.95
CA TYR A 469 23.89 -39.04 -23.74
C TYR A 469 24.43 -37.72 -24.25
N ASN A 470 24.09 -37.35 -25.47
CA ASN A 470 24.43 -36.08 -26.07
C ASN A 470 23.20 -35.48 -26.79
N ASN A 471 22.90 -34.22 -26.59
CA ASN A 471 21.72 -33.55 -27.18
C ASN A 471 21.72 -33.51 -28.73
N VAL A 472 22.86 -33.74 -29.39
CA VAL A 472 22.96 -33.67 -30.85
C VAL A 472 22.72 -35.00 -31.54
N PHE A 473 23.16 -36.11 -30.95
CA PHE A 473 23.09 -37.46 -31.56
C PHE A 473 22.67 -38.58 -30.60
N GLY A 474 22.13 -38.23 -29.43
CA GLY A 474 21.46 -39.12 -28.49
C GLY A 474 22.35 -39.99 -27.63
N TYR A 475 21.90 -41.21 -27.31
CA TYR A 475 22.67 -42.18 -26.55
C TYR A 475 23.85 -42.74 -27.38
N TYR A 476 25.02 -42.83 -26.77
CA TYR A 476 26.24 -43.30 -27.41
C TYR A 476 27.06 -44.20 -26.49
N LEU A 477 27.83 -45.09 -27.10
CA LEU A 477 28.88 -45.87 -26.47
C LEU A 477 30.21 -45.09 -26.56
N GLU A 478 30.83 -44.81 -25.45
CA GLU A 478 32.14 -44.14 -25.38
C GLU A 478 33.22 -45.17 -25.19
N VAL A 479 34.16 -45.27 -26.15
CA VAL A 479 35.28 -46.19 -26.17
C VAL A 479 36.55 -45.36 -26.12
N ARG A 480 37.45 -45.67 -25.17
CA ARG A 480 38.82 -45.08 -25.15
C ARG A 480 39.64 -45.49 -26.34
N ASN A 481 40.47 -44.63 -26.85
CA ASN A 481 41.31 -44.89 -28.04
C ASN A 481 42.20 -46.14 -27.91
N THR A 482 42.54 -46.61 -26.71
CA THR A 482 43.28 -47.86 -26.42
C THR A 482 42.54 -49.13 -26.85
N TYR A 483 41.22 -49.08 -27.02
CA TYR A 483 40.38 -50.23 -27.37
C TYR A 483 39.75 -50.07 -28.74
N LYS A 484 40.19 -49.16 -29.57
CA LYS A 484 39.62 -48.83 -30.88
C LYS A 484 39.57 -50.01 -31.84
N GLU A 485 40.56 -50.92 -31.79
CA GLU A 485 40.62 -52.12 -32.65
C GLU A 485 39.64 -53.19 -32.23
N GLN A 486 39.07 -53.13 -31.03
CA GLN A 486 38.12 -54.08 -30.51
C GLN A 486 36.66 -53.68 -30.80
N VAL A 487 36.44 -52.50 -31.44
CA VAL A 487 35.11 -52.02 -31.76
C VAL A 487 34.50 -52.82 -32.90
N PRO A 488 33.27 -53.38 -32.73
CA PRO A 488 32.58 -54.11 -33.78
C PRO A 488 32.29 -53.24 -35.01
N ALA A 489 32.34 -53.81 -36.20
CA ALA A 489 32.17 -53.11 -37.46
C ALA A 489 30.75 -52.57 -37.67
N GLU A 490 29.79 -53.15 -36.96
CA GLU A 490 28.37 -52.65 -36.95
C GLU A 490 28.14 -51.37 -36.14
N TRP A 491 29.08 -50.92 -35.27
CA TRP A 491 28.97 -49.70 -34.54
C TRP A 491 29.25 -48.48 -35.42
N ILE A 492 28.35 -47.56 -35.47
CA ILE A 492 28.47 -46.33 -36.30
C ILE A 492 29.20 -45.25 -35.50
N ARG A 493 30.41 -44.85 -35.92
CA ARG A 493 31.11 -43.74 -35.30
C ARG A 493 30.46 -42.40 -35.59
N LYS A 494 30.19 -41.63 -34.53
CA LYS A 494 29.59 -40.29 -34.61
C LYS A 494 30.53 -39.15 -34.23
N GLN A 495 31.43 -39.37 -33.30
CA GLN A 495 32.33 -38.32 -32.84
C GLN A 495 33.66 -38.91 -32.42
N THR A 496 34.76 -38.22 -32.78
CA THR A 496 36.11 -38.50 -32.30
C THR A 496 36.53 -37.41 -31.34
N LEU A 497 36.92 -37.82 -30.14
CA LEU A 497 37.46 -36.96 -29.10
C LEU A 497 38.99 -37.20 -28.96
N VAL A 498 39.67 -36.35 -28.19
CA VAL A 498 41.12 -36.48 -27.97
C VAL A 498 41.50 -37.86 -27.38
N ASN A 499 40.70 -38.38 -26.43
CA ASN A 499 41.02 -39.61 -25.68
C ASN A 499 40.00 -40.75 -25.87
N ALA A 500 38.94 -40.56 -26.66
CA ALA A 500 37.87 -41.53 -26.84
C ALA A 500 37.14 -41.32 -28.21
N GLU A 501 36.43 -42.34 -28.66
CA GLU A 501 35.50 -42.26 -29.78
C GLU A 501 34.11 -42.61 -29.29
N ARG A 502 33.10 -42.02 -29.95
CA ARG A 502 31.67 -42.22 -29.62
C ARG A 502 30.96 -42.91 -30.75
N TYR A 503 30.25 -43.96 -30.41
CA TYR A 503 29.59 -44.86 -31.35
C TYR A 503 28.13 -44.95 -31.02
N ILE A 504 27.31 -45.24 -32.05
CA ILE A 504 25.87 -45.51 -31.93
C ILE A 504 25.60 -46.89 -32.49
N THR A 505 24.75 -47.66 -31.84
CA THR A 505 24.18 -48.92 -32.34
C THR A 505 22.74 -48.70 -32.74
N GLU A 506 22.19 -49.54 -33.63
CA GLU A 506 20.79 -49.52 -34.06
C GLU A 506 19.86 -49.77 -32.87
N GLU A 507 20.28 -50.60 -31.92
CA GLU A 507 19.54 -50.86 -30.69
C GLU A 507 19.44 -49.60 -29.79
N LEU A 508 20.52 -48.88 -29.59
CA LEU A 508 20.52 -47.64 -28.85
C LEU A 508 19.65 -46.57 -29.51
N LYS A 509 19.67 -46.50 -30.83
CA LYS A 509 18.86 -45.56 -31.59
C LYS A 509 17.37 -45.88 -31.49
N THR A 510 17.02 -47.16 -31.62
CA THR A 510 15.61 -47.62 -31.47
C THR A 510 15.11 -47.37 -30.04
N TYR A 511 15.98 -47.58 -29.07
CA TYR A 511 15.68 -47.33 -27.67
C TYR A 511 15.51 -45.83 -27.35
N GLU A 512 16.38 -45.00 -27.88
CA GLU A 512 16.26 -43.55 -27.80
C GLU A 512 14.94 -43.03 -28.32
N GLN A 513 14.52 -43.54 -29.51
CA GLN A 513 13.22 -43.16 -30.08
C GLN A 513 12.07 -43.54 -29.15
N LYS A 514 12.13 -44.71 -28.51
CA LYS A 514 11.10 -45.12 -27.53
C LYS A 514 11.06 -44.23 -26.30
N ILE A 515 12.22 -43.85 -25.75
CA ILE A 515 12.30 -42.96 -24.56
C ILE A 515 11.81 -41.55 -24.92
N THR A 516 12.31 -40.98 -26.03
CA THR A 516 11.91 -39.61 -26.43
C THR A 516 10.42 -39.52 -26.69
N THR A 517 9.86 -40.54 -27.37
CA THR A 517 8.40 -40.61 -27.60
C THR A 517 7.63 -40.77 -26.27
N ALA A 518 8.16 -41.58 -25.33
CA ALA A 518 7.54 -41.73 -24.02
C ALA A 518 7.60 -40.42 -23.20
N GLU A 519 8.72 -39.70 -23.22
CA GLU A 519 8.86 -38.39 -22.52
C GLU A 519 7.90 -37.34 -23.06
N GLU A 520 7.81 -37.19 -24.38
CA GLU A 520 6.86 -36.28 -25.02
C GLU A 520 5.40 -36.64 -24.66
N ARG A 521 5.09 -37.94 -24.65
CA ARG A 521 3.73 -38.41 -24.35
C ARG A 521 3.39 -38.27 -22.88
N ILE A 522 4.33 -38.53 -21.97
CA ILE A 522 4.19 -38.24 -20.52
C ILE A 522 3.83 -36.76 -20.32
N GLN A 523 4.59 -35.85 -20.94
CA GLN A 523 4.35 -34.43 -20.80
C GLN A 523 2.97 -34.00 -21.32
N ILE A 524 2.54 -34.55 -22.44
CA ILE A 524 1.20 -34.27 -23.02
C ILE A 524 0.10 -34.76 -22.07
N ILE A 525 0.21 -35.96 -21.51
CA ILE A 525 -0.80 -36.55 -20.62
C ILE A 525 -0.82 -35.76 -19.29
N GLU A 526 0.34 -35.49 -18.71
CA GLU A 526 0.42 -34.72 -17.46
C GLU A 526 -0.18 -33.31 -17.62
N ASN A 527 0.13 -32.61 -18.72
CA ASN A 527 -0.46 -31.32 -19.01
C ASN A 527 -1.97 -31.41 -19.18
N ARG A 528 -2.48 -32.42 -19.89
CA ARG A 528 -3.92 -32.64 -20.07
C ARG A 528 -4.62 -32.85 -18.72
N LEU A 529 -4.13 -33.75 -17.89
CA LEU A 529 -4.70 -34.04 -16.56
C LEU A 529 -4.66 -32.84 -15.63
N TYR A 530 -3.55 -32.08 -15.65
CA TYR A 530 -3.43 -30.87 -14.88
C TYR A 530 -4.44 -29.80 -15.32
N GLN A 531 -4.65 -29.62 -16.63
CA GLN A 531 -5.65 -28.72 -17.19
C GLN A 531 -7.09 -29.15 -16.84
N GLU A 532 -7.38 -30.43 -16.88
CA GLU A 532 -8.68 -31.00 -16.50
C GLU A 532 -8.99 -30.73 -15.02
N LEU A 533 -8.00 -30.91 -14.13
CA LEU A 533 -8.12 -30.56 -12.70
C LEU A 533 -8.36 -29.06 -12.51
N MET A 534 -7.60 -28.22 -13.19
CA MET A 534 -7.73 -26.77 -13.10
C MET A 534 -9.09 -26.28 -13.58
N LEU A 535 -9.62 -26.82 -14.69
CA LEU A 535 -10.95 -26.51 -15.19
C LEU A 535 -12.04 -26.91 -14.19
N ALA A 536 -11.93 -28.06 -13.56
CA ALA A 536 -12.87 -28.49 -12.53
C ALA A 536 -12.85 -27.56 -11.31
N LEU A 537 -11.69 -27.03 -10.92
CA LEU A 537 -11.56 -26.07 -9.83
C LEU A 537 -12.23 -24.74 -10.15
N CYS A 538 -12.33 -24.33 -11.42
CA CYS A 538 -12.96 -23.07 -11.81
C CYS A 538 -14.44 -22.99 -11.36
N GLU A 539 -15.14 -24.10 -11.28
CA GLU A 539 -16.53 -24.15 -10.81
C GLU A 539 -16.66 -23.83 -9.32
N TRP A 540 -15.60 -24.04 -8.55
CA TRP A 540 -15.55 -23.80 -7.10
C TRP A 540 -14.96 -22.44 -6.72
N VAL A 541 -14.51 -21.64 -7.68
CA VAL A 541 -13.92 -20.32 -7.43
C VAL A 541 -14.81 -19.41 -6.58
N PRO A 542 -16.12 -19.28 -6.84
CA PRO A 542 -16.97 -18.43 -6.01
C PRO A 542 -16.99 -18.86 -4.54
N GLN A 543 -17.06 -20.17 -4.26
CA GLN A 543 -17.06 -20.69 -2.90
C GLN A 543 -15.70 -20.48 -2.22
N MET A 544 -14.61 -20.79 -2.91
CA MET A 544 -13.27 -20.56 -2.38
C MET A 544 -12.98 -19.07 -2.09
N GLN A 545 -13.54 -18.15 -2.89
CA GLN A 545 -13.46 -16.70 -2.62
C GLN A 545 -14.26 -16.30 -1.38
N LEU A 546 -15.44 -16.90 -1.19
CA LEU A 546 -16.22 -16.68 0.03
C LEU A 546 -15.46 -17.17 1.26
N ASP A 547 -14.88 -18.38 1.18
CA ASP A 547 -14.02 -18.93 2.25
C ASP A 547 -12.85 -17.98 2.55
N ALA A 548 -12.12 -17.51 1.53
CA ALA A 548 -11.00 -16.59 1.71
C ALA A 548 -11.43 -15.30 2.42
N ASN A 549 -12.61 -14.74 2.06
CA ASN A 549 -13.15 -13.56 2.71
C ASN A 549 -13.50 -13.80 4.18
N VAL A 550 -14.19 -14.91 4.50
CA VAL A 550 -14.55 -15.27 5.89
C VAL A 550 -13.30 -15.53 6.71
N LEU A 551 -12.32 -16.24 6.16
CA LEU A 551 -11.05 -16.51 6.82
C LEU A 551 -10.24 -15.24 7.07
N ALA A 552 -10.23 -14.28 6.13
CA ALA A 552 -9.60 -12.99 6.33
C ALA A 552 -10.27 -12.18 7.45
N GLN A 553 -11.62 -12.24 7.56
CA GLN A 553 -12.35 -11.63 8.67
C GLN A 553 -11.98 -12.27 10.01
N LEU A 554 -11.94 -13.61 10.08
CA LEU A 554 -11.55 -14.33 11.28
C LEU A 554 -10.12 -14.03 11.69
N ASP A 555 -9.20 -13.88 10.74
CA ASP A 555 -7.80 -13.51 10.99
C ASP A 555 -7.68 -12.08 11.58
N CYS A 556 -8.45 -11.12 11.07
CA CYS A 556 -8.52 -9.77 11.67
C CYS A 556 -9.07 -9.81 13.12
N LEU A 557 -10.15 -10.56 13.35
CA LEU A 557 -10.76 -10.68 14.67
C LEU A 557 -9.84 -11.43 15.66
N LEU A 558 -9.10 -12.42 15.17
CA LEU A 558 -8.04 -13.10 15.91
C LEU A 558 -6.90 -12.14 16.27
N SER A 559 -6.51 -11.28 15.33
CA SER A 559 -5.51 -10.23 15.55
C SER A 559 -5.94 -9.30 16.68
N PHE A 560 -7.17 -8.79 16.66
CA PHE A 560 -7.72 -7.95 17.72
C PHE A 560 -7.76 -8.64 19.09
N ALA A 561 -8.19 -9.91 19.14
CA ALA A 561 -8.22 -10.68 20.37
C ALA A 561 -6.80 -10.94 20.93
N THR A 562 -5.83 -11.15 20.05
CA THR A 562 -4.43 -11.35 20.42
C THR A 562 -3.83 -10.09 21.02
N VAL A 563 -3.97 -8.95 20.33
CA VAL A 563 -3.51 -7.63 20.80
C VAL A 563 -4.18 -7.26 22.13
N ALA A 564 -5.48 -7.54 22.27
CA ALA A 564 -6.22 -7.29 23.49
C ALA A 564 -5.67 -8.10 24.68
N ALA A 565 -5.31 -9.35 24.45
CA ALA A 565 -4.72 -10.20 25.48
C ALA A 565 -3.29 -9.77 25.84
N GLU A 566 -2.48 -9.42 24.87
CA GLU A 566 -1.09 -8.97 25.06
C GLU A 566 -1.01 -7.63 25.81
N HIS A 567 -1.89 -6.67 25.49
CA HIS A 567 -1.81 -5.30 25.95
C HIS A 567 -2.92 -4.87 26.92
N ARG A 568 -3.72 -5.83 27.42
CA ARG A 568 -4.81 -5.59 28.39
C ARG A 568 -5.80 -4.56 27.88
N TYR A 569 -6.27 -4.73 26.65
CA TYR A 569 -7.35 -3.92 26.13
C TYR A 569 -8.70 -4.42 26.61
N VAL A 570 -9.68 -3.55 26.71
CA VAL A 570 -11.02 -3.84 27.17
C VAL A 570 -12.05 -3.70 26.07
N CYS A 571 -13.16 -4.44 26.17
CA CYS A 571 -14.29 -4.30 25.26
C CYS A 571 -14.99 -2.96 25.51
N PRO A 572 -15.03 -2.03 24.53
CA PRO A 572 -15.77 -0.80 24.68
C PRO A 572 -17.28 -1.02 24.47
N ASP A 573 -18.13 -0.30 25.20
CA ASP A 573 -19.56 -0.22 24.91
C ASP A 573 -19.78 0.75 23.74
N ILE A 574 -20.23 0.23 22.60
CA ILE A 574 -20.60 1.01 21.41
C ILE A 574 -22.12 1.19 21.40
N ASN A 575 -22.55 2.43 21.30
CA ASN A 575 -23.96 2.78 21.33
C ASN A 575 -24.31 3.97 20.41
N ASP A 576 -25.60 4.30 20.30
CA ASP A 576 -26.09 5.41 19.46
C ASP A 576 -26.11 6.78 20.16
N SER A 577 -25.55 6.87 21.38
CA SER A 577 -25.47 8.15 22.09
C SER A 577 -24.52 9.12 21.38
N LEU A 578 -24.46 10.35 21.87
CA LEU A 578 -23.51 11.37 21.45
C LEU A 578 -22.34 11.53 22.43
N VAL A 579 -22.18 10.60 23.37
CA VAL A 579 -21.17 10.67 24.44
C VAL A 579 -19.96 9.83 24.08
N ILE A 580 -18.77 10.36 24.35
CA ILE A 580 -17.49 9.64 24.37
C ILE A 580 -16.97 9.73 25.80
N ASP A 581 -17.02 8.62 26.55
CA ASP A 581 -16.49 8.51 27.92
C ASP A 581 -15.39 7.44 27.95
N ILE A 582 -14.14 7.87 28.04
CA ILE A 582 -12.96 7.02 28.09
C ILE A 582 -12.33 7.18 29.45
N ARG A 583 -12.19 6.08 30.20
CA ARG A 583 -11.55 6.06 31.53
C ARG A 583 -10.19 5.40 31.42
N GLN A 584 -9.17 6.06 31.99
CA GLN A 584 -7.77 5.62 31.97
C GLN A 584 -7.33 5.16 30.57
N GLY A 585 -7.64 6.01 29.55
CA GLY A 585 -7.23 5.76 28.18
C GLY A 585 -5.71 5.84 28.01
N ARG A 586 -5.14 4.98 27.19
CA ARG A 586 -3.71 4.92 26.86
C ARG A 586 -3.52 5.08 25.35
N HIS A 587 -2.37 5.60 24.95
CA HIS A 587 -2.05 5.74 23.52
C HIS A 587 -1.51 4.41 22.96
N PRO A 588 -2.21 3.73 22.03
CA PRO A 588 -1.87 2.37 21.61
C PRO A 588 -0.46 2.23 21.04
N VAL A 589 0.05 3.24 20.35
CA VAL A 589 1.38 3.21 19.73
C VAL A 589 2.46 3.61 20.73
N ILE A 590 2.28 4.73 21.43
CA ILE A 590 3.31 5.25 22.35
C ILE A 590 3.55 4.27 23.50
N GLU A 591 2.51 3.65 24.08
CA GLU A 591 2.69 2.72 25.19
C GLU A 591 3.58 1.52 24.86
N GLN A 592 3.62 1.12 23.58
CA GLN A 592 4.46 0.00 23.13
C GLN A 592 5.90 0.41 22.79
N GLN A 593 6.14 1.71 22.60
CA GLN A 593 7.47 2.26 22.32
C GLN A 593 8.22 2.70 23.57
N LEU A 594 7.55 2.68 24.73
CA LEU A 594 8.21 3.08 25.99
C LEU A 594 9.31 2.09 26.36
N PRO A 595 10.42 2.58 26.92
CA PRO A 595 11.47 1.73 27.44
C PRO A 595 10.95 0.72 28.51
N PRO A 596 11.55 -0.45 28.62
CA PRO A 596 11.16 -1.42 29.64
C PRO A 596 11.18 -0.82 31.05
N GLY A 597 10.03 -0.91 31.74
CA GLY A 597 9.85 -0.36 33.09
C GLY A 597 9.18 1.01 33.16
N GLU A 598 9.04 1.70 32.04
CA GLU A 598 8.22 2.93 31.96
C GLU A 598 6.77 2.56 31.62
N GLN A 599 5.83 3.29 32.24
CA GLN A 599 4.40 3.12 32.00
C GLN A 599 3.81 4.38 31.36
N TYR A 600 2.91 4.20 30.42
CA TYR A 600 2.14 5.30 29.86
C TYR A 600 1.19 5.85 30.92
N ILE A 601 1.14 7.17 31.05
CA ILE A 601 0.23 7.83 32.01
C ILE A 601 -1.17 7.92 31.39
N ALA A 602 -2.04 7.09 31.87
CA ALA A 602 -3.42 6.98 31.40
C ALA A 602 -4.27 8.21 31.77
N ASN A 603 -5.19 8.60 30.90
CA ASN A 603 -6.01 9.79 31.07
C ASN A 603 -7.50 9.54 30.81
N ASP A 604 -8.35 10.27 31.51
CA ASP A 604 -9.80 10.25 31.32
C ASP A 604 -10.21 11.34 30.34
N VAL A 605 -11.11 11.00 29.43
CA VAL A 605 -11.69 11.96 28.47
C VAL A 605 -13.20 11.73 28.41
N LEU A 606 -13.96 12.78 28.74
CA LEU A 606 -15.40 12.83 28.60
C LEU A 606 -15.77 13.93 27.62
N LEU A 607 -16.49 13.58 26.57
CA LEU A 607 -17.07 14.54 25.61
C LEU A 607 -18.54 14.23 25.41
N ASP A 608 -19.36 15.26 25.49
CA ASP A 608 -20.79 15.17 25.21
C ASP A 608 -21.30 16.46 24.51
N ASN A 609 -22.43 16.42 23.84
CA ASN A 609 -22.94 17.58 23.11
C ASN A 609 -23.66 18.60 23.99
N ASN A 610 -23.85 18.33 25.27
CA ASN A 610 -24.69 19.15 26.18
C ASN A 610 -23.92 19.88 27.27
N GLY A 611 -22.90 19.26 27.84
CA GLY A 611 -22.18 19.83 29.00
C GLY A 611 -20.68 20.04 28.75
N GLN A 612 -20.08 19.19 27.97
CA GLN A 612 -18.64 19.19 27.71
C GLN A 612 -18.36 18.91 26.22
N GLN A 613 -18.85 19.81 25.36
CA GLN A 613 -18.70 19.69 23.91
C GLN A 613 -17.24 19.93 23.47
N ILE A 614 -16.65 20.98 24.04
CA ILE A 614 -15.30 21.42 23.68
C ILE A 614 -14.43 21.40 24.93
N ILE A 615 -13.30 20.72 24.84
CA ILE A 615 -12.25 20.74 25.85
C ILE A 615 -11.08 21.55 25.31
N ILE A 616 -10.80 22.69 25.95
CA ILE A 616 -9.59 23.47 25.70
C ILE A 616 -8.48 22.94 26.60
N ILE A 617 -7.40 22.48 25.99
CA ILE A 617 -6.28 21.85 26.68
C ILE A 617 -5.08 22.76 26.60
N THR A 618 -4.70 23.35 27.74
CA THR A 618 -3.49 24.17 27.88
C THR A 618 -2.35 23.41 28.54
N GLY A 619 -1.16 23.94 28.48
CA GLY A 619 0.04 23.35 29.10
C GLY A 619 1.27 23.48 28.23
N PRO A 620 2.45 23.16 28.76
CA PRO A 620 3.70 23.32 28.05
C PRO A 620 3.84 22.35 26.88
N ASN A 621 4.70 22.70 25.94
CA ASN A 621 5.13 21.76 24.91
C ASN A 621 5.87 20.59 25.57
N MET A 622 5.80 19.41 25.00
CA MET A 622 6.30 18.13 25.55
C MET A 622 5.48 17.56 26.73
N ALA A 623 4.43 18.25 27.20
CA ALA A 623 3.57 17.72 28.26
C ALA A 623 2.66 16.56 27.79
N GLY A 624 2.54 16.32 26.50
CA GLY A 624 1.74 15.24 25.93
C GLY A 624 0.35 15.63 25.42
N LYS A 625 0.09 16.92 25.16
CA LYS A 625 -1.18 17.39 24.60
C LYS A 625 -1.54 16.69 23.31
N SER A 626 -0.65 16.69 22.32
CA SER A 626 -0.84 16.05 21.02
C SER A 626 -1.04 14.54 21.12
N ALA A 627 -0.33 13.88 22.05
CA ALA A 627 -0.50 12.45 22.31
C ALA A 627 -1.89 12.14 22.88
N LEU A 628 -2.44 12.98 23.75
CA LEU A 628 -3.78 12.83 24.29
C LEU A 628 -4.87 12.99 23.22
N LEU A 629 -4.72 13.97 22.32
CA LEU A 629 -5.64 14.15 21.20
C LEU A 629 -5.65 12.90 20.32
N ARG A 630 -4.48 12.47 19.85
CA ARG A 630 -4.34 11.29 19.02
C ARG A 630 -4.84 10.03 19.73
N GLN A 631 -4.52 9.84 21.01
CA GLN A 631 -5.04 8.75 21.84
C GLN A 631 -6.56 8.63 21.75
N THR A 632 -7.27 9.74 21.93
CA THR A 632 -8.75 9.77 21.91
C THR A 632 -9.29 9.32 20.55
N ALA A 633 -8.74 9.87 19.46
CA ALA A 633 -9.16 9.46 18.12
C ALA A 633 -8.84 8.00 17.81
N LEU A 634 -7.66 7.50 18.20
CA LEU A 634 -7.25 6.12 17.96
C LEU A 634 -8.12 5.14 18.76
N ILE A 635 -8.51 5.47 20.00
CA ILE A 635 -9.43 4.65 20.80
C ILE A 635 -10.80 4.58 20.13
N VAL A 636 -11.36 5.70 19.67
CA VAL A 636 -12.63 5.75 18.96
C VAL A 636 -12.56 4.93 17.66
N LEU A 637 -11.48 5.06 16.92
CA LEU A 637 -11.26 4.35 15.67
C LEU A 637 -11.17 2.84 15.89
N LEU A 638 -10.38 2.37 16.85
CA LEU A 638 -10.28 0.96 17.24
C LEU A 638 -11.65 0.40 17.65
N ALA A 639 -12.41 1.14 18.46
CA ALA A 639 -13.75 0.75 18.89
C ALA A 639 -14.69 0.57 17.69
N GLN A 640 -14.67 1.49 16.72
CA GLN A 640 -15.53 1.42 15.53
C GLN A 640 -15.03 0.44 14.47
N MET A 641 -13.80 -0.05 14.57
CA MET A 641 -13.35 -1.23 13.82
C MET A 641 -13.88 -2.54 14.40
N GLY A 642 -14.41 -2.53 15.64
CA GLY A 642 -14.84 -3.71 16.38
C GLY A 642 -13.75 -4.33 17.24
N SER A 643 -12.63 -3.62 17.44
CA SER A 643 -11.54 -4.02 18.32
C SER A 643 -11.82 -3.66 19.77
N PHE A 644 -11.10 -4.28 20.69
CA PHE A 644 -10.93 -3.81 22.07
C PHE A 644 -9.99 -2.60 22.10
N VAL A 645 -10.05 -1.82 23.17
CA VAL A 645 -9.38 -0.52 23.29
C VAL A 645 -8.47 -0.42 24.49
N PRO A 646 -7.35 0.34 24.41
CA PRO A 646 -6.43 0.58 25.51
C PRO A 646 -7.02 1.54 26.56
N ALA A 647 -7.92 1.06 27.40
CA ALA A 647 -8.56 1.82 28.48
C ALA A 647 -8.88 0.91 29.64
N GLU A 648 -9.30 1.47 30.78
CA GLU A 648 -9.93 0.72 31.88
C GLU A 648 -11.40 0.44 31.56
N SER A 649 -12.09 1.43 30.99
CA SER A 649 -13.43 1.28 30.41
C SER A 649 -13.66 2.38 29.37
N ALA A 650 -14.51 2.10 28.39
CA ALA A 650 -14.92 3.07 27.40
C ALA A 650 -16.38 2.86 27.00
N SER A 651 -17.15 3.96 26.96
CA SER A 651 -18.48 4.00 26.36
C SER A 651 -18.45 5.04 25.24
N ILE A 652 -18.68 4.59 24.01
CA ILE A 652 -18.45 5.40 22.81
C ILE A 652 -19.71 5.43 21.96
N GLY A 653 -20.34 6.59 21.92
CA GLY A 653 -21.38 6.91 20.92
C GLY A 653 -20.77 6.94 19.54
N ILE A 654 -21.50 6.45 18.55
CA ILE A 654 -21.04 6.40 17.16
C ILE A 654 -20.57 7.77 16.69
N VAL A 655 -19.36 7.80 16.16
CA VAL A 655 -18.74 8.96 15.47
C VAL A 655 -18.83 8.72 13.97
N ASP A 656 -19.31 9.72 13.23
CA ASP A 656 -19.44 9.63 11.78
C ASP A 656 -18.26 10.23 11.01
N LYS A 657 -17.54 11.17 11.64
CA LYS A 657 -16.38 11.85 11.06
C LYS A 657 -15.32 12.09 12.13
N ILE A 658 -14.08 11.81 11.83
CA ILE A 658 -12.93 12.17 12.66
C ILE A 658 -12.06 13.13 11.86
N PHE A 659 -11.85 14.30 12.42
CA PHE A 659 -11.00 15.34 11.83
C PHE A 659 -9.83 15.65 12.74
N THR A 660 -8.65 15.77 12.16
CA THR A 660 -7.45 16.15 12.89
C THR A 660 -6.69 17.25 12.19
N ARG A 661 -6.33 18.26 12.95
CA ARG A 661 -5.32 19.24 12.58
C ARG A 661 -4.22 19.19 13.64
N VAL A 662 -3.15 18.42 13.38
CA VAL A 662 -2.07 18.16 14.33
C VAL A 662 -0.72 18.39 13.66
N GLY A 663 0.10 19.26 14.26
CA GLY A 663 1.46 19.55 13.82
C GLY A 663 1.57 20.44 12.58
N ALA A 664 2.78 20.98 12.32
CA ALA A 664 3.10 21.69 11.10
C ALA A 664 3.59 20.68 10.04
N SER A 665 2.84 20.52 8.96
CA SER A 665 3.34 19.80 7.79
C SER A 665 3.89 20.82 6.79
N ASP A 666 5.22 20.87 6.68
CA ASP A 666 5.87 21.66 5.65
C ASP A 666 5.69 20.94 4.30
N ASN A 667 4.78 21.46 3.48
CA ASN A 667 4.63 20.98 2.11
C ASN A 667 5.42 21.92 1.16
N ILE A 668 6.74 21.90 1.31
CA ILE A 668 7.69 22.73 0.54
C ILE A 668 7.54 22.49 -0.97
N SER A 669 7.07 21.30 -1.38
CA SER A 669 6.97 20.90 -2.79
C SER A 669 5.89 21.66 -3.58
N LEU A 670 4.88 22.24 -2.93
CA LEU A 670 3.81 23.02 -3.56
C LEU A 670 3.98 24.53 -3.44
N GLY A 671 5.01 25.01 -2.71
CA GLY A 671 5.27 26.44 -2.50
C GLY A 671 4.18 27.16 -1.67
N GLU A 672 3.30 26.41 -0.99
CA GLU A 672 2.28 27.00 -0.11
C GLU A 672 2.89 27.35 1.25
N SER A 673 2.45 28.49 1.81
CA SER A 673 2.80 28.87 3.19
C SER A 673 2.21 27.85 4.16
N THR A 674 2.98 27.43 5.17
CA THR A 674 2.51 26.54 6.26
C THR A 674 1.21 27.01 6.89
N PHE A 675 1.04 28.33 7.02
CA PHE A 675 -0.19 28.93 7.55
C PHE A 675 -1.37 28.77 6.58
N MET A 676 -1.16 28.86 5.25
CA MET A 676 -2.22 28.64 4.26
C MET A 676 -2.69 27.19 4.27
N VAL A 677 -1.78 26.22 4.36
CA VAL A 677 -2.11 24.79 4.52
C VAL A 677 -2.94 24.58 5.79
N GLU A 678 -2.53 25.21 6.90
CA GLU A 678 -3.27 25.13 8.16
C GLU A 678 -4.69 25.69 8.05
N MET A 679 -4.87 26.80 7.37
CA MET A 679 -6.19 27.40 7.15
C MET A 679 -7.06 26.59 6.21
N ASN A 680 -6.48 25.99 5.18
CA ASN A 680 -7.20 25.08 4.26
C ASN A 680 -7.70 23.81 4.99
N GLU A 681 -6.86 23.21 5.84
CA GLU A 681 -7.26 22.08 6.68
C GLU A 681 -8.40 22.47 7.64
N ALA A 682 -8.27 23.61 8.34
CA ALA A 682 -9.29 24.10 9.24
C ALA A 682 -10.61 24.42 8.51
N ALA A 683 -10.56 25.04 7.34
CA ALA A 683 -11.73 25.34 6.53
C ALA A 683 -12.44 24.05 6.07
N SER A 684 -11.70 23.03 5.64
CA SER A 684 -12.27 21.73 5.29
C SER A 684 -13.00 21.10 6.47
N ILE A 685 -12.44 21.17 7.67
CA ILE A 685 -13.08 20.66 8.89
C ILE A 685 -14.38 21.42 9.18
N LEU A 686 -14.32 22.76 9.24
CA LEU A 686 -15.44 23.60 9.64
C LEU A 686 -16.64 23.50 8.69
N ASN A 687 -16.39 23.30 7.40
CA ASN A 687 -17.44 23.13 6.38
C ASN A 687 -18.10 21.74 6.43
N ASN A 688 -17.50 20.74 7.09
CA ASN A 688 -17.98 19.37 7.10
C ASN A 688 -18.43 18.84 8.46
N LEU A 689 -18.66 19.71 9.43
CA LEU A 689 -19.10 19.34 10.79
C LEU A 689 -20.47 18.67 10.81
N SER A 690 -20.62 17.70 11.70
CA SER A 690 -21.89 17.04 12.05
C SER A 690 -22.01 16.92 13.58
N GLU A 691 -23.18 16.53 14.08
CA GLU A 691 -23.41 16.29 15.52
C GLU A 691 -22.61 15.12 16.09
N ARG A 692 -22.16 14.19 15.21
CA ARG A 692 -21.38 13.02 15.57
C ARG A 692 -19.90 13.18 15.27
N SER A 693 -19.46 14.33 14.76
CA SER A 693 -18.05 14.57 14.46
C SER A 693 -17.20 14.64 15.73
N LEU A 694 -15.99 14.07 15.64
CA LEU A 694 -14.90 14.27 16.60
C LEU A 694 -13.82 15.10 15.93
N VAL A 695 -13.48 16.24 16.52
CA VAL A 695 -12.53 17.21 15.97
C VAL A 695 -11.35 17.40 16.92
N LEU A 696 -10.15 17.33 16.37
CA LEU A 696 -8.90 17.49 17.11
C LEU A 696 -8.08 18.62 16.51
N PHE A 697 -7.94 19.72 17.25
CA PHE A 697 -7.07 20.84 16.89
C PHE A 697 -5.85 20.86 17.81
N ASP A 698 -4.68 20.92 17.24
CA ASP A 698 -3.41 21.03 17.97
C ASP A 698 -2.63 22.25 17.49
N GLU A 699 -2.49 23.21 18.40
CA GLU A 699 -1.71 24.44 18.24
C GLU A 699 -2.10 25.28 17.00
N LEU A 700 -3.38 25.39 16.72
CA LEU A 700 -3.91 26.18 15.60
C LEU A 700 -3.59 27.67 15.77
N GLY A 701 -3.19 28.35 14.69
CA GLY A 701 -2.88 29.79 14.66
C GLY A 701 -1.41 30.11 14.91
N ARG A 702 -0.51 29.14 14.96
CA ARG A 702 0.94 29.36 15.20
C ARG A 702 1.67 30.01 14.03
N GLY A 703 1.17 29.86 12.82
CA GLY A 703 1.83 30.30 11.58
C GLY A 703 1.72 31.80 11.28
N THR A 704 1.12 32.60 12.18
CA THR A 704 0.90 34.03 12.00
C THR A 704 1.24 34.85 13.27
N SER A 705 0.92 36.16 13.30
CA SER A 705 1.11 36.98 14.50
C SER A 705 0.30 36.46 15.68
N THR A 706 0.77 36.65 16.90
CA THR A 706 0.11 36.13 18.12
C THR A 706 -1.34 36.57 18.23
N TYR A 707 -1.63 37.85 17.96
CA TYR A 707 -2.99 38.37 18.08
C TYR A 707 -3.92 37.83 16.97
N ASP A 708 -3.41 37.68 15.73
CA ASP A 708 -4.19 37.08 14.65
C ASP A 708 -4.46 35.62 14.98
N GLY A 709 -3.45 34.88 15.46
CA GLY A 709 -3.58 33.47 15.84
C GLY A 709 -4.61 33.25 16.94
N ILE A 710 -4.56 34.06 18.03
CA ILE A 710 -5.57 34.01 19.10
C ILE A 710 -6.97 34.32 18.55
N SER A 711 -7.10 35.37 17.72
CA SER A 711 -8.38 35.80 17.18
C SER A 711 -9.02 34.70 16.30
N ILE A 712 -8.23 34.06 15.45
CA ILE A 712 -8.67 32.94 14.60
C ILE A 712 -9.06 31.75 15.47
N ALA A 713 -8.21 31.34 16.42
CA ALA A 713 -8.48 30.23 17.30
C ALA A 713 -9.76 30.42 18.12
N TRP A 714 -9.95 31.61 18.67
CA TRP A 714 -11.17 32.01 19.41
C TRP A 714 -12.41 31.89 18.52
N ALA A 715 -12.38 32.52 17.35
CA ALA A 715 -13.51 32.52 16.42
C ALA A 715 -13.88 31.10 15.94
N ILE A 716 -12.88 30.22 15.75
CA ILE A 716 -13.13 28.83 15.37
C ILE A 716 -13.80 28.05 16.50
N VAL A 717 -13.33 28.19 17.75
CA VAL A 717 -13.93 27.54 18.92
C VAL A 717 -15.37 28.03 19.12
N GLU A 718 -15.60 29.34 19.01
CA GLU A 718 -16.95 29.95 19.07
C GLU A 718 -17.84 29.42 17.96
N TYR A 719 -17.37 29.39 16.71
CA TYR A 719 -18.12 28.83 15.58
C TYR A 719 -18.53 27.38 15.81
N ILE A 720 -17.63 26.52 16.30
CA ILE A 720 -17.94 25.12 16.60
C ILE A 720 -18.97 25.01 17.73
N HIS A 721 -18.86 25.87 18.77
CA HIS A 721 -19.81 25.90 19.88
C HIS A 721 -21.20 26.32 19.43
N GLU A 722 -21.33 27.34 18.57
CA GLU A 722 -22.58 27.86 18.05
C GLU A 722 -23.17 27.03 16.91
N ASN A 723 -22.37 26.20 16.25
CA ASN A 723 -22.82 25.34 15.17
C ASN A 723 -23.89 24.36 15.65
N LYS A 724 -24.96 24.20 14.90
CA LYS A 724 -26.10 23.32 15.24
C LYS A 724 -25.71 21.86 15.45
N GLY A 725 -24.61 21.42 14.89
CA GLY A 725 -24.11 20.06 15.03
C GLY A 725 -23.45 19.79 16.39
N HIS A 726 -23.05 20.84 17.15
CA HIS A 726 -22.35 20.70 18.43
C HIS A 726 -21.24 19.65 18.41
N ALA A 727 -20.36 19.67 17.39
CA ALA A 727 -19.30 18.71 17.19
C ALA A 727 -18.39 18.59 18.43
N LYS A 728 -18.07 17.37 18.86
CA LYS A 728 -17.18 17.10 19.98
C LYS A 728 -15.75 17.49 19.63
N THR A 729 -15.14 18.35 20.43
CA THR A 729 -13.84 18.94 20.06
C THR A 729 -12.82 18.88 21.20
N LEU A 730 -11.62 18.43 20.90
CA LEU A 730 -10.42 18.61 21.72
C LEU A 730 -9.55 19.68 21.06
N PHE A 731 -9.29 20.77 21.77
CA PHE A 731 -8.54 21.91 21.28
C PHE A 731 -7.28 22.14 22.14
N ALA A 732 -6.15 21.63 21.72
CA ALA A 732 -4.88 21.88 22.40
C ALA A 732 -4.27 23.18 21.91
N THR A 733 -3.87 24.04 22.85
CA THR A 733 -3.32 25.34 22.54
C THR A 733 -2.29 25.79 23.58
N HIS A 734 -1.47 26.74 23.18
CA HIS A 734 -0.60 27.49 24.07
C HIS A 734 -1.18 28.88 24.39
N TYR A 735 -2.30 29.28 23.80
CA TYR A 735 -2.99 30.54 24.08
C TYR A 735 -3.81 30.42 25.36
N HIS A 736 -3.31 31.00 26.45
CA HIS A 736 -3.96 30.97 27.77
C HIS A 736 -5.24 31.82 27.78
N GLU A 737 -5.35 32.76 26.88
CA GLU A 737 -6.50 33.64 26.71
C GLU A 737 -7.79 32.86 26.38
N LEU A 738 -7.67 31.71 25.70
CA LEU A 738 -8.83 30.87 25.41
C LEU A 738 -9.45 30.25 26.67
N ASN A 739 -8.74 30.27 27.83
CA ASN A 739 -9.32 29.82 29.10
C ASN A 739 -10.52 30.65 29.54
N GLU A 740 -10.60 31.93 29.11
CA GLU A 740 -11.74 32.80 29.43
C GLU A 740 -13.06 32.34 28.78
N MET A 741 -12.97 31.51 27.71
CA MET A 741 -14.16 31.04 27.02
C MET A 741 -15.07 30.14 27.90
N GLU A 742 -14.53 29.42 28.87
CA GLU A 742 -15.33 28.63 29.82
C GLU A 742 -16.29 29.49 30.66
N LYS A 743 -15.97 30.75 30.87
CA LYS A 743 -16.82 31.68 31.62
C LYS A 743 -18.01 32.17 30.78
N THR A 744 -17.85 32.17 29.45
CA THR A 744 -18.83 32.76 28.53
C THR A 744 -19.70 31.69 27.87
N PHE A 745 -19.15 30.49 27.66
CA PHE A 745 -19.78 29.43 26.88
C PHE A 745 -20.05 28.16 27.72
N ASP A 746 -21.29 27.78 27.86
CA ASP A 746 -21.74 26.72 28.78
C ASP A 746 -21.22 25.33 28.48
N ARG A 747 -20.81 25.01 27.24
CA ARG A 747 -20.34 23.68 26.79
C ARG A 747 -18.84 23.61 26.57
N ILE A 748 -18.08 24.68 26.94
CA ILE A 748 -16.62 24.70 26.89
C ILE A 748 -16.07 24.39 28.28
N ARG A 749 -15.03 23.55 28.34
CA ARG A 749 -14.34 23.23 29.59
C ARG A 749 -12.83 23.31 29.40
N ASN A 750 -12.18 23.93 30.39
CA ASN A 750 -10.73 24.06 30.41
C ASN A 750 -10.09 22.91 31.16
N TYR A 751 -9.04 22.40 30.57
CA TYR A 751 -8.16 21.38 31.13
C TYR A 751 -6.70 21.80 30.92
N ASN A 752 -5.82 21.27 31.74
CA ASN A 752 -4.39 21.39 31.52
C ASN A 752 -3.72 20.05 31.69
N VAL A 753 -2.59 19.90 31.02
CA VAL A 753 -1.72 18.74 31.25
C VAL A 753 -0.76 19.12 32.37
N SER A 754 -0.91 18.45 33.52
CA SER A 754 -0.24 18.82 34.75
C SER A 754 1.28 18.67 34.69
N VAL A 755 1.93 19.64 35.31
CA VAL A 755 3.38 19.73 35.45
C VAL A 755 3.65 20.02 36.92
N ARG A 756 4.70 19.46 37.47
CA ARG A 756 5.13 19.70 38.84
C ARG A 756 6.54 20.28 38.86
N GLU A 757 6.73 21.36 39.53
CA GLU A 757 8.06 21.91 39.78
C GLU A 757 8.59 21.37 41.11
N VAL A 758 9.75 20.75 41.10
CA VAL A 758 10.44 20.25 42.28
C VAL A 758 11.91 20.68 42.21
N ASN A 759 12.33 21.49 43.17
CA ASN A 759 13.72 22.02 43.27
C ASN A 759 14.21 22.70 41.98
N GLY A 760 13.37 23.52 41.33
CA GLY A 760 13.71 24.22 40.08
C GLY A 760 13.81 23.31 38.84
N LYS A 761 13.35 22.04 38.97
CA LYS A 761 13.18 21.10 37.84
C LYS A 761 11.71 20.88 37.54
N VAL A 762 11.35 20.96 36.29
CA VAL A 762 9.99 20.70 35.82
C VAL A 762 9.85 19.22 35.53
N ILE A 763 8.86 18.56 36.18
CA ILE A 763 8.50 17.19 35.98
C ILE A 763 7.15 17.17 35.26
N PHE A 764 7.12 16.63 34.06
CA PHE A 764 5.88 16.46 33.30
C PHE A 764 5.11 15.26 33.82
N LEU A 765 4.00 15.51 34.53
CA LEU A 765 3.15 14.46 35.07
C LEU A 765 2.27 13.83 34.01
N ARG A 766 2.11 14.46 32.85
CA ARG A 766 1.33 13.99 31.70
C ARG A 766 -0.12 13.62 32.05
N LYS A 767 -0.66 14.16 33.14
CA LYS A 767 -2.03 13.89 33.61
C LYS A 767 -2.93 15.07 33.25
N LEU A 768 -4.05 14.76 32.61
CA LEU A 768 -5.08 15.76 32.29
C LEU A 768 -5.84 16.13 33.56
N VAL A 769 -5.87 17.41 33.89
CA VAL A 769 -6.53 17.94 35.09
C VAL A 769 -7.43 19.10 34.70
N ARG A 770 -8.59 19.22 35.33
CA ARG A 770 -9.55 20.29 35.08
C ARG A 770 -8.98 21.63 35.52
N GLY A 771 -9.24 22.68 34.76
CA GLY A 771 -8.75 24.04 34.93
C GLY A 771 -7.67 24.41 33.92
N GLY A 772 -7.51 25.70 33.64
CA GLY A 772 -6.49 26.22 32.73
C GLY A 772 -5.11 26.30 33.41
N SER A 773 -4.05 26.33 32.67
CA SER A 773 -2.70 26.65 33.11
C SER A 773 -2.44 28.15 32.89
N GLU A 774 -1.96 28.84 33.90
CA GLU A 774 -1.60 30.28 33.80
C GLU A 774 -0.12 30.52 33.49
N HIS A 775 0.71 29.44 33.51
CA HIS A 775 2.17 29.57 33.38
C HIS A 775 2.69 28.95 32.09
N SER A 776 3.60 29.69 31.45
CA SER A 776 4.39 29.21 30.30
C SER A 776 5.69 28.54 30.80
N PHE A 777 5.98 27.33 30.32
CA PHE A 777 7.20 26.58 30.67
C PHE A 777 8.21 26.49 29.51
N GLY A 778 8.09 27.33 28.48
CA GLY A 778 8.96 27.30 27.29
C GLY A 778 10.44 27.44 27.62
N ILE A 779 10.79 28.33 28.57
CA ILE A 779 12.18 28.55 28.98
C ILE A 779 12.73 27.33 29.74
N HIS A 780 11.89 26.63 30.52
CA HIS A 780 12.31 25.39 31.17
C HIS A 780 12.58 24.26 30.15
N VAL A 781 11.80 24.16 29.06
CA VAL A 781 12.05 23.24 27.96
C VAL A 781 13.35 23.59 27.25
N ALA A 782 13.64 24.86 27.01
CA ALA A 782 14.89 25.31 26.43
C ALA A 782 16.12 24.93 27.31
N LYS A 783 15.97 25.02 28.61
CA LYS A 783 16.99 24.55 29.58
C LYS A 783 17.20 23.03 29.49
N LEU A 784 16.12 22.23 29.39
CA LEU A 784 16.20 20.78 29.25
C LEU A 784 16.83 20.38 27.92
N ALA A 785 16.62 21.14 26.85
CA ALA A 785 17.24 20.94 25.54
C ALA A 785 18.74 21.27 25.49
N GLY A 786 19.32 21.74 26.62
CA GLY A 786 20.75 22.06 26.72
C GLY A 786 21.12 23.46 26.23
N MET A 787 20.16 24.40 26.16
CA MET A 787 20.48 25.79 25.81
C MET A 787 21.45 26.42 26.84
N PRO A 788 22.41 27.26 26.41
CA PRO A 788 23.37 27.91 27.32
C PRO A 788 22.71 28.62 28.49
N ALA A 789 23.24 28.44 29.70
CA ALA A 789 22.64 28.96 30.93
C ALA A 789 22.43 30.48 30.91
N SER A 790 23.33 31.25 30.30
CA SER A 790 23.22 32.70 30.15
C SER A 790 22.01 33.13 29.32
N ILE A 791 21.64 32.36 28.27
CA ILE A 791 20.46 32.62 27.43
C ILE A 791 19.19 32.32 28.24
N VAL A 792 19.17 31.19 28.95
CA VAL A 792 18.04 30.79 29.80
C VAL A 792 17.79 31.82 30.91
N GLU A 793 18.85 32.32 31.55
CA GLU A 793 18.77 33.31 32.60
C GLU A 793 18.24 34.65 32.06
N ARG A 794 18.78 35.11 30.95
CA ARG A 794 18.30 36.30 30.26
C ARG A 794 16.84 36.18 29.83
N ALA A 795 16.43 35.04 29.28
CA ALA A 795 15.05 34.78 28.90
C ALA A 795 14.08 34.84 30.08
N ASN A 796 14.46 34.31 31.26
CA ASN A 796 13.68 34.44 32.49
C ASN A 796 13.51 35.92 32.95
N HIS A 797 14.56 36.74 32.87
CA HIS A 797 14.47 38.14 33.18
C HIS A 797 13.52 38.89 32.24
N ILE A 798 13.63 38.62 30.93
CA ILE A 798 12.74 39.22 29.90
C ILE A 798 11.28 38.80 30.12
N LEU A 799 11.03 37.52 30.41
CA LEU A 799 9.69 36.99 30.68
C LEU A 799 9.07 37.70 31.89
N ALA A 800 9.82 37.84 33.01
CA ALA A 800 9.34 38.52 34.21
C ALA A 800 9.01 40.03 33.97
N ASP A 801 9.74 40.66 33.08
CA ASP A 801 9.48 42.08 32.73
C ASP A 801 8.23 42.21 31.83
N LEU A 802 8.06 41.29 30.87
CA LEU A 802 6.86 41.23 30.00
C LEU A 802 5.58 40.93 30.81
N GLU A 803 5.63 39.98 31.74
CA GLU A 803 4.50 39.64 32.61
C GLU A 803 4.09 40.80 33.54
N ARG A 804 5.06 41.55 34.07
CA ARG A 804 4.77 42.74 34.86
C ARG A 804 4.12 43.84 34.04
N ALA A 805 4.60 44.08 32.83
CA ALA A 805 4.03 45.06 31.92
C ALA A 805 2.59 44.69 31.45
N ALA A 806 2.35 43.44 31.20
CA ALA A 806 1.00 42.93 30.85
C ALA A 806 0.00 43.14 32.00
N LYS A 807 0.41 42.93 33.26
CA LYS A 807 -0.42 43.18 34.46
C LYS A 807 -0.73 44.66 34.69
N ASN A 808 0.13 45.55 34.22
CA ASN A 808 -0.04 47.02 34.42
C ASN A 808 -0.80 47.71 33.28
N GLY A 809 -1.26 47.01 32.27
CA GLY A 809 -2.02 47.58 31.14
C GLY A 809 -1.20 48.41 30.13
N ASP A 810 0.13 48.43 30.24
CA ASP A 810 1.05 49.26 29.43
C ASP A 810 1.77 48.34 28.38
N ILE A 811 1.07 47.91 27.36
CA ILE A 811 1.58 46.97 26.35
C ILE A 811 2.62 47.59 25.40
N ALA A 812 2.71 48.92 25.31
CA ALA A 812 3.53 49.62 24.32
C ALA A 812 4.96 50.01 24.81
N LYS A 813 5.27 49.97 26.13
CA LYS A 813 6.55 50.44 26.69
C LYS A 813 7.60 49.38 27.04
N PRO A 814 7.32 48.06 27.12
CA PRO A 814 8.33 47.11 27.61
C PRO A 814 9.50 46.90 26.67
N THR A 815 9.32 47.11 25.40
CA THR A 815 10.37 46.86 24.39
C THR A 815 11.51 47.88 24.44
N GLN A 816 11.24 49.11 24.84
CA GLN A 816 12.28 50.15 24.99
C GLN A 816 13.10 49.95 26.25
N GLN A 817 12.49 49.60 27.40
CA GLN A 817 13.21 49.38 28.67
C GLN A 817 14.07 48.11 28.67
N ILE A 818 13.71 47.06 27.90
CA ILE A 818 14.51 45.84 27.75
C ILE A 818 15.83 46.10 27.03
N GLY A 819 15.89 47.13 26.17
CA GLY A 819 17.11 47.58 25.50
C GLY A 819 18.10 48.32 26.42
N GLU A 820 17.59 48.98 27.43
CA GLU A 820 18.42 49.86 28.33
C GLU A 820 19.14 49.14 29.48
N THR A 821 18.75 47.91 29.84
CA THR A 821 19.37 47.09 30.91
C THR A 821 20.54 46.25 30.41
N ARG A 822 21.32 46.70 29.46
CA ARG A 822 22.51 46.02 28.95
C ARG A 822 23.79 46.60 29.63
N GLU A 823 24.21 46.02 30.74
CA GLU A 823 25.62 46.06 31.12
C GLU A 823 26.30 44.77 30.61
N GLY A 824 27.15 44.94 29.57
CA GLY A 824 28.19 44.00 29.16
C GLY A 824 27.76 42.80 28.31
N MET A 825 27.82 42.97 27.05
CA MET A 825 28.17 42.19 25.90
C MET A 825 27.25 42.44 24.70
N GLN A 826 27.82 43.13 23.75
CA GLN A 826 27.23 43.42 22.45
C GLN A 826 27.21 42.14 21.62
N LEU A 827 26.03 41.52 21.42
CA LEU A 827 25.74 40.72 20.28
C LEU A 827 24.45 41.24 19.66
N SER A 828 24.63 42.07 18.65
CA SER A 828 23.61 42.68 17.83
C SER A 828 22.91 41.55 17.01
N PHE A 829 21.70 41.22 17.41
CA PHE A 829 20.81 40.40 16.61
C PHE A 829 19.40 41.00 16.60
N PHE A 830 19.17 42.04 15.97
CA PHE A 830 17.95 42.74 15.53
C PHE A 830 18.24 44.22 15.48
N GLN A 831 19.03 44.65 14.50
CA GLN A 831 18.92 45.99 13.97
C GLN A 831 17.88 45.92 12.84
N LEU A 832 16.62 46.12 13.17
CA LEU A 832 15.58 46.52 12.24
C LEU A 832 15.45 48.06 12.16
N ASP A 833 16.33 48.81 12.79
CA ASP A 833 16.49 50.27 12.61
C ASP A 833 17.86 50.48 11.94
N ASP A 834 17.85 50.48 10.63
CA ASP A 834 18.95 51.01 9.83
C ASP A 834 18.98 52.52 10.11
N PRO A 835 20.05 53.07 10.68
CA PRO A 835 20.17 54.50 10.94
C PRO A 835 19.89 55.36 9.71
N VAL A 836 20.14 54.81 8.54
CA VAL A 836 19.86 55.45 7.25
C VAL A 836 18.35 55.52 7.01
N LEU A 837 17.58 54.45 7.35
CA LEU A 837 16.13 54.46 7.23
C LEU A 837 15.48 55.42 8.26
N GLU A 838 16.01 55.55 9.47
CA GLU A 838 15.54 56.54 10.45
C GLU A 838 15.80 57.96 9.96
N GLN A 839 16.96 58.24 9.42
CA GLN A 839 17.33 59.54 8.87
C GLN A 839 16.42 59.88 7.65
N ILE A 840 16.13 58.95 6.80
CA ILE A 840 15.20 59.12 5.67
C ILE A 840 13.78 59.39 6.18
N ARG A 841 13.33 58.60 7.17
CA ARG A 841 12.00 58.77 7.76
C ARG A 841 11.83 60.19 8.36
N ASP A 842 12.82 60.65 9.08
CA ASP A 842 12.78 61.98 9.75
C ASP A 842 12.90 63.11 8.73
N GLU A 843 13.71 62.97 7.72
CA GLU A 843 13.80 63.90 6.61
C GLU A 843 12.50 63.97 5.79
N VAL A 844 11.88 62.86 5.48
CA VAL A 844 10.59 62.82 4.78
C VAL A 844 9.46 63.37 5.64
N LYS A 845 9.48 63.17 6.98
CA LYS A 845 8.48 63.74 7.90
C LYS A 845 8.63 65.26 8.06
N SER A 846 9.84 65.81 7.93
CA SER A 846 10.10 67.22 8.05
C SER A 846 9.82 68.01 6.76
N LEU A 847 9.54 67.37 5.66
CA LEU A 847 9.26 68.02 4.36
C LEU A 847 7.84 68.59 4.33
N ASP A 848 7.79 69.92 4.19
CA ASP A 848 6.52 70.60 3.88
C ASP A 848 6.25 70.57 2.37
N ILE A 849 5.53 69.54 1.92
CA ILE A 849 5.24 69.25 0.51
C ILE A 849 4.50 70.40 -0.18
N ASN A 850 3.72 71.20 0.55
CA ASN A 850 2.90 72.26 -0.04
C ASN A 850 3.70 73.48 -0.40
N ASN A 851 4.91 73.69 0.15
CA ASN A 851 5.78 74.86 -0.08
C ASN A 851 7.02 74.53 -0.93
N LEU A 852 7.17 73.28 -1.42
CA LEU A 852 8.30 72.90 -2.27
C LEU A 852 8.04 73.20 -3.76
N THR A 853 9.00 73.84 -4.37
CA THR A 853 9.01 73.94 -5.83
C THR A 853 9.36 72.59 -6.48
N PRO A 854 8.98 72.31 -7.77
CA PRO A 854 9.31 71.09 -8.47
C PRO A 854 10.80 70.76 -8.48
N LEU A 855 11.65 71.75 -8.57
CA LEU A 855 13.12 71.60 -8.60
C LEU A 855 13.67 71.22 -7.20
N GLU A 856 13.16 71.81 -6.16
CA GLU A 856 13.51 71.47 -4.75
C GLU A 856 13.05 70.08 -4.40
N ALA A 857 11.86 69.64 -4.86
CA ALA A 857 11.37 68.28 -4.65
C ALA A 857 12.26 67.26 -5.33
N LEU A 858 12.74 67.55 -6.57
CA LEU A 858 13.65 66.68 -7.30
C LEU A 858 15.03 66.57 -6.65
N ASN A 859 15.52 67.66 -6.10
CA ASN A 859 16.78 67.73 -5.36
C ASN A 859 16.69 66.94 -4.06
N LYS A 860 15.57 67.04 -3.32
CA LYS A 860 15.32 66.27 -2.09
C LYS A 860 15.15 64.79 -2.37
N LEU A 861 14.49 64.40 -3.42
CA LEU A 861 14.41 62.99 -3.88
C LEU A 861 15.80 62.46 -4.27
N SER A 862 16.64 63.25 -4.89
CA SER A 862 18.03 62.89 -5.20
C SER A 862 18.88 62.73 -3.95
N GLU A 863 18.67 63.53 -2.92
CA GLU A 863 19.35 63.48 -1.66
C GLU A 863 18.95 62.20 -0.88
N ILE A 864 17.66 61.92 -0.80
CA ILE A 864 17.13 60.69 -0.22
C ILE A 864 17.67 59.45 -0.97
N LYS A 865 17.69 59.48 -2.29
CA LYS A 865 18.25 58.42 -3.12
C LYS A 865 19.74 58.15 -2.84
N ARG A 866 20.53 59.20 -2.60
CA ARG A 866 21.96 59.05 -2.22
C ARG A 866 22.12 58.45 -0.83
N LEU A 867 21.26 58.77 0.11
CA LEU A 867 21.26 58.18 1.46
C LEU A 867 21.00 56.64 1.38
N VAL A 868 20.20 56.18 0.45
CA VAL A 868 19.93 54.71 0.24
C VAL A 868 21.07 54.02 -0.55
N GLY A 869 22.15 54.75 -0.92
CA GLY A 869 23.26 54.13 -1.65
C GLY A 869 23.02 53.93 -3.15
N GLY A 870 22.03 54.59 -3.73
CA GLY A 870 21.77 54.59 -5.18
C GLY A 870 22.65 55.61 -5.92
N LYS A 871 23.46 55.13 -6.91
CA LYS A 871 24.13 55.99 -7.90
C LYS A 871 23.14 56.65 -8.81
#